data_6b8bbbc3a0715f28ee0a5d0df3b0732e
#
_entry.id   6b8bbbc3a0715f28ee0a5d0df3b0732e
#
_cell.length_a   1.000
_cell.length_b   1.000
_cell.length_c   1.000
_cell.angle_alpha   90.00
_cell.angle_beta   90.00
_cell.angle_gamma   90.00
#
_symmetry.space_group_name_H-M   'P 1'
#
loop_
_entity.id
_entity.type
_entity.pdbx_description
1 polymer ?
#
loop_
_entity_poly.entity_id
_entity_poly.type
_entity_poly.pdbx_seq_one_letter_code
_entity_poly.pdbx_strand_id
1 'polypeptide(L)'
;MPSSKSNLRPAPFVPDDRQREAIEHVHGPMLVIAGAGTGKTSVLTHRIQRLVREGHAQPHEILALTYTVNAAKEMRERVGKLLGGEEVNSATFHDYCLDMLKRAGQDFGVLDEKDLWIYLRRRLRELRLEHYIRAANVAQFLNDLLEFVSRCHDELVTPEKYAEYVQRLERGEVPIPRVAKSTNALDDAEVLGRCREISRVFSTMERWLREENLGTFSHMITRAHTLLHADENVLAEARARARFILADEFQDANFAQIQLLTRLAGADGNIFAVGDPDQAIYRFRGASSAAFELFDRHFPNSKRVVLEKNRRSTTPILRSAFALIDANPPVFARHPDSALSYRRAPLQSAREEEATKAGTQLASPPVSVVVLTNKDAEGPDLAGFIRDAQKKSKCKWSDFGILYRSHVHRDNVVQELAEAGIPFVIESMDISDTPEARDLFACLNAVVSAGDDVSLFRVAALPRFKVNPEQLRQVMRAIARDNRDHREGQLVPLSAALERVEGGAEVLSAVQLAREEIRRRGAKARAALGIIVKQFGLDAASPILQAALQFAQEWEKKKLNKTTELEELVDYLRYFREAGGVIPLPASESENAVRLMTVHGAKGLEFPHVFILRANPPAFPSSYKETLVAFPRELRDPDSATEADDKTLNKEEERRLFYVAMTRARDSLRIYAKEGTGKINKNPAGYMRDLIENKTLARWLTAIPARGTQTTLDIFAEASLAYPAESQTNLWFDLPVLDGLHTRLSASAVDTYERCGLQFKLERDWRMAAKPAAAMQYGAAIHRVLKTYFDSVTLGRPKTDDELIDLFRRDLAMERIIEAYQQELYEQQGIAQLRDFLASARALPPPHVLHTEQSFEIRVGETAVVGRIDRIDQRPDGSVAIVDYKTGKARDQEDADESLQLSLYAIAAQEKWAYTVGALIFHNLEENVPVITTRNEAQLLAARNRVAAAASGIAAGNFKAKTGKHCDFCPYRSLCPEKEKRIPHRVKSGVESGGTRPN
;
A
#
# COMPACT_ATOMS: atom_id res chain seq x y z
N MET A 1 14.69 52.05 -7.00
CA MET A 1 15.38 51.85 -5.68
C MET A 1 15.28 50.39 -5.37
N PRO A 2 16.39 49.64 -5.18
CA PRO A 2 16.36 48.21 -4.89
C PRO A 2 15.96 47.99 -3.45
N SER A 3 14.95 47.15 -3.21
CA SER A 3 14.52 46.71 -1.89
C SER A 3 15.61 45.90 -1.21
N SER A 4 16.09 46.42 -0.09
CA SER A 4 17.04 45.77 0.80
C SER A 4 16.41 44.48 1.36
N LYS A 5 16.84 43.33 0.86
CA LYS A 5 16.71 42.07 1.59
C LYS A 5 17.53 42.23 2.88
N SER A 6 16.89 42.38 3.99
CA SER A 6 17.54 42.35 5.31
C SER A 6 18.08 40.91 5.51
N ASN A 7 19.37 40.71 5.26
CA ASN A 7 20.13 39.57 5.71
C ASN A 7 20.28 39.64 7.24
N LEU A 8 19.21 39.37 7.98
CA LEU A 8 19.30 39.07 9.39
C LEU A 8 20.01 37.71 9.51
N ARG A 9 21.29 37.72 9.88
CA ARG A 9 21.99 36.51 10.33
C ARG A 9 21.13 35.86 11.41
N PRO A 10 20.83 34.55 11.34
CA PRO A 10 20.11 33.90 12.42
C PRO A 10 20.84 34.17 13.75
N ALA A 11 20.09 34.47 14.78
CA ALA A 11 20.67 34.70 16.11
C ALA A 11 21.55 33.49 16.49
N PRO A 12 22.71 33.73 17.14
CA PRO A 12 23.60 32.64 17.52
C PRO A 12 22.86 31.69 18.46
N PHE A 13 23.05 30.39 18.26
CA PHE A 13 22.48 29.36 19.12
C PHE A 13 23.01 29.54 20.55
N VAL A 14 22.10 29.75 21.49
CA VAL A 14 22.40 29.81 22.93
C VAL A 14 21.84 28.54 23.59
N PRO A 15 22.70 27.60 24.00
CA PRO A 15 22.26 26.40 24.68
C PRO A 15 21.72 26.72 26.08
N ASP A 16 20.64 26.06 26.48
CA ASP A 16 20.22 26.00 27.88
C ASP A 16 21.18 25.09 28.69
N ASP A 17 21.02 25.05 30.02
CA ASP A 17 21.97 24.34 30.90
C ASP A 17 22.04 22.83 30.57
N ARG A 18 20.92 22.18 30.23
CA ARG A 18 20.90 20.75 29.84
C ARG A 18 21.51 20.52 28.47
N GLN A 19 21.24 21.39 27.51
CA GLN A 19 21.90 21.37 26.21
C GLN A 19 23.40 21.58 26.34
N ARG A 20 23.82 22.52 27.22
CA ARG A 20 25.25 22.81 27.50
C ARG A 20 25.93 21.59 28.11
N GLU A 21 25.31 20.96 29.12
CA GLU A 21 25.79 19.71 29.71
C GLU A 21 26.04 18.61 28.68
N ALA A 22 25.10 18.43 27.73
CA ALA A 22 25.23 17.44 26.65
C ALA A 22 26.34 17.80 25.64
N ILE A 23 26.50 19.09 25.31
CA ILE A 23 27.53 19.59 24.38
C ILE A 23 28.94 19.49 25.02
N GLU A 24 29.04 19.77 26.31
CA GLU A 24 30.30 19.81 27.06
C GLU A 24 30.86 18.45 27.45
N HIS A 25 30.07 17.40 27.42
CA HIS A 25 30.54 16.02 27.65
C HIS A 25 31.54 15.59 26.58
N VAL A 26 32.76 15.21 26.94
CA VAL A 26 33.81 14.83 25.99
C VAL A 26 33.97 13.33 25.88
N HIS A 27 34.26 12.64 26.97
CA HIS A 27 34.62 11.21 26.96
C HIS A 27 33.56 10.32 27.59
N GLY A 28 33.51 9.10 27.13
CA GLY A 28 32.60 8.06 27.61
C GLY A 28 31.21 8.09 26.97
N PRO A 29 30.40 7.09 27.23
CA PRO A 29 29.05 6.96 26.64
C PRO A 29 28.07 7.98 27.25
N MET A 30 27.23 8.55 26.40
CA MET A 30 26.16 9.47 26.83
C MET A 30 24.85 9.15 26.12
N LEU A 31 23.76 9.13 26.86
CA LEU A 31 22.39 9.02 26.38
C LEU A 31 21.62 10.32 26.62
N VAL A 32 21.11 10.94 25.52
CA VAL A 32 20.30 12.16 25.60
C VAL A 32 18.87 11.85 25.24
N ILE A 33 17.97 11.95 26.22
CA ILE A 33 16.53 11.82 26.01
C ILE A 33 15.99 13.22 25.67
N ALA A 34 15.54 13.39 24.44
CA ALA A 34 15.25 14.70 23.89
C ALA A 34 13.92 14.69 23.15
N GLY A 35 12.87 15.22 23.75
CA GLY A 35 11.54 15.28 23.16
C GLY A 35 11.46 16.06 21.85
N ALA A 36 10.26 16.07 21.22
CA ALA A 36 10.04 16.83 20.00
C ALA A 36 10.41 18.31 20.17
N GLY A 37 11.13 18.88 19.21
CA GLY A 37 11.45 20.34 19.19
C GLY A 37 12.40 20.83 20.29
N THR A 38 13.11 19.94 20.98
CA THR A 38 14.10 20.33 22.04
C THR A 38 15.48 20.65 21.48
N GLY A 39 15.69 20.62 20.16
CA GLY A 39 16.94 21.00 19.51
C GLY A 39 18.00 19.88 19.44
N LYS A 40 17.59 18.59 19.33
CA LYS A 40 18.47 17.42 19.16
C LYS A 40 19.63 17.65 18.18
N THR A 41 19.29 18.01 16.95
CA THR A 41 20.30 18.23 15.88
C THR A 41 21.23 19.39 16.18
N SER A 42 20.75 20.45 16.88
CA SER A 42 21.60 21.57 17.30
C SER A 42 22.60 21.12 18.36
N VAL A 43 22.18 20.30 19.31
CA VAL A 43 23.10 19.74 20.33
C VAL A 43 24.18 18.90 19.67
N LEU A 44 23.80 18.01 18.74
CA LEU A 44 24.74 17.16 17.99
C LEU A 44 25.76 18.00 17.22
N THR A 45 25.31 18.98 16.42
CA THR A 45 26.19 19.78 15.58
C THR A 45 27.16 20.67 16.38
N HIS A 46 26.70 21.25 17.50
CA HIS A 46 27.58 22.06 18.35
C HIS A 46 28.54 21.22 19.19
N ARG A 47 28.13 19.99 19.58
CA ARG A 47 29.05 19.02 20.16
C ARG A 47 30.17 18.63 19.19
N ILE A 48 29.86 18.33 17.94
CA ILE A 48 30.88 18.05 16.89
C ILE A 48 31.80 19.25 16.74
N GLN A 49 31.23 20.44 16.61
CA GLN A 49 32.00 21.69 16.53
C GLN A 49 32.97 21.84 17.70
N ARG A 50 32.54 21.57 18.91
CA ARG A 50 33.37 21.67 20.11
C ARG A 50 34.48 20.64 20.12
N LEU A 51 34.17 19.35 19.84
CA LEU A 51 35.15 18.29 19.81
C LEU A 51 36.33 18.60 18.86
N VAL A 52 36.03 19.19 17.70
CA VAL A 52 37.06 19.56 16.71
C VAL A 52 37.80 20.83 17.15
N ARG A 53 37.10 21.89 17.54
CA ARG A 53 37.76 23.20 17.88
C ARG A 53 38.61 23.12 19.12
N GLU A 54 38.25 22.33 20.12
CA GLU A 54 39.04 22.16 21.36
C GLU A 54 40.14 21.07 21.20
N GLY A 55 40.25 20.43 20.01
CA GLY A 55 41.29 19.48 19.72
C GLY A 55 41.09 18.10 20.32
N HIS A 56 39.86 17.75 20.77
CA HIS A 56 39.54 16.44 21.32
C HIS A 56 39.48 15.36 20.22
N ALA A 57 39.08 15.74 19.00
CA ALA A 57 38.97 14.84 17.85
C ALA A 57 39.36 15.56 16.54
N GLN A 58 39.95 14.79 15.60
CA GLN A 58 40.06 15.22 14.21
C GLN A 58 38.71 14.97 13.49
N PRO A 59 38.34 15.75 12.46
CA PRO A 59 37.09 15.55 11.73
C PRO A 59 36.87 14.12 11.21
N HIS A 60 37.92 13.45 10.74
CA HIS A 60 37.87 12.07 10.22
C HIS A 60 37.74 10.98 11.30
N GLU A 61 37.92 11.32 12.57
CA GLU A 61 37.70 10.42 13.73
C GLU A 61 36.26 10.47 14.25
N ILE A 62 35.41 11.35 13.68
CA ILE A 62 34.02 11.53 14.11
C ILE A 62 33.10 10.84 13.11
N LEU A 63 32.28 9.92 13.61
CA LEU A 63 31.20 9.25 12.87
C LEU A 63 29.85 9.75 13.37
N ALA A 64 29.12 10.48 12.52
CA ALA A 64 27.76 10.95 12.80
C ALA A 64 26.74 10.14 11.99
N LEU A 65 25.96 9.30 12.65
CA LEU A 65 24.96 8.40 12.05
C LEU A 65 23.56 8.96 12.17
N THR A 66 22.82 8.88 11.06
CA THR A 66 21.41 9.28 10.97
C THR A 66 20.58 8.23 10.25
N TYR A 67 19.25 8.38 10.24
CA TYR A 67 18.35 7.40 9.62
C TYR A 67 18.01 7.69 8.15
N THR A 68 18.13 8.93 7.72
CA THR A 68 17.76 9.31 6.35
C THR A 68 18.89 10.03 5.64
N VAL A 69 18.98 9.84 4.32
CA VAL A 69 19.99 10.50 3.47
C VAL A 69 19.88 12.03 3.58
N ASN A 70 18.64 12.55 3.66
CA ASN A 70 18.43 14.00 3.82
C ASN A 70 18.95 14.51 5.16
N ALA A 71 18.74 13.79 6.26
CA ALA A 71 19.27 14.15 7.57
C ALA A 71 20.81 14.11 7.60
N ALA A 72 21.42 13.10 6.98
CA ALA A 72 22.88 13.02 6.86
C ALA A 72 23.44 14.20 6.05
N LYS A 73 22.81 14.56 4.95
CA LYS A 73 23.19 15.72 4.13
C LYS A 73 23.04 17.03 4.91
N GLU A 74 21.91 17.22 5.56
CA GLU A 74 21.66 18.42 6.38
C GLU A 74 22.65 18.54 7.53
N MET A 75 22.98 17.45 8.22
CA MET A 75 23.99 17.42 9.27
C MET A 75 25.37 17.80 8.73
N ARG A 76 25.78 17.23 7.59
CA ARG A 76 27.04 17.57 6.92
C ARG A 76 27.14 19.06 6.58
N GLU A 77 26.08 19.63 5.98
CA GLU A 77 26.02 21.04 5.63
C GLU A 77 26.07 21.96 6.87
N ARG A 78 25.35 21.61 7.95
CA ARG A 78 25.35 22.38 9.20
C ARG A 78 26.71 22.33 9.89
N VAL A 79 27.30 21.14 10.00
CA VAL A 79 28.63 20.96 10.61
C VAL A 79 29.70 21.65 9.77
N GLY A 80 29.69 21.51 8.45
CA GLY A 80 30.64 22.21 7.58
C GLY A 80 30.61 23.73 7.73
N LYS A 81 29.40 24.32 7.83
CA LYS A 81 29.26 25.77 8.14
C LYS A 81 29.87 26.16 9.51
N LEU A 82 29.70 25.30 10.53
CA LEU A 82 30.22 25.53 11.87
C LEU A 82 31.74 25.35 11.96
N LEU A 83 32.33 24.48 11.14
CA LEU A 83 33.77 24.19 11.11
C LEU A 83 34.55 24.94 10.03
N GLY A 84 33.90 25.90 9.31
CA GLY A 84 34.59 26.68 8.28
C GLY A 84 34.91 25.93 7.00
N GLY A 85 34.19 24.88 6.68
CA GLY A 85 34.32 24.06 5.47
C GLY A 85 34.90 22.66 5.68
N GLU A 86 35.34 22.32 6.89
CA GLU A 86 35.77 20.95 7.21
C GLU A 86 34.59 20.02 7.32
N GLU A 87 34.73 18.79 6.80
CA GLU A 87 33.67 17.78 6.80
C GLU A 87 33.99 16.64 7.77
N VAL A 88 32.96 16.17 8.50
CA VAL A 88 33.02 14.96 9.30
C VAL A 88 32.35 13.82 8.55
N ASN A 89 32.63 12.57 8.93
CA ASN A 89 31.94 11.41 8.36
C ASN A 89 30.48 11.37 8.85
N SER A 90 29.59 11.97 8.04
CA SER A 90 28.15 11.94 8.30
C SER A 90 27.45 11.07 7.27
N ALA A 91 26.80 9.97 7.71
CA ALA A 91 26.24 8.95 6.87
C ALA A 91 24.95 8.38 7.46
N THR A 92 24.18 7.62 6.66
CA THR A 92 23.18 6.71 7.22
C THR A 92 23.87 5.42 7.71
N PHE A 93 23.18 4.64 8.56
CA PHE A 93 23.70 3.33 8.96
C PHE A 93 24.03 2.43 7.75
N HIS A 94 23.15 2.42 6.76
CA HIS A 94 23.31 1.61 5.55
C HIS A 94 24.49 2.07 4.70
N ASP A 95 24.63 3.39 4.47
CA ASP A 95 25.75 3.93 3.68
C ASP A 95 27.10 3.64 4.34
N TYR A 96 27.16 3.80 5.68
CA TYR A 96 28.38 3.50 6.44
C TYR A 96 28.78 2.01 6.34
N CYS A 97 27.80 1.10 6.53
CA CYS A 97 28.04 -0.34 6.42
C CYS A 97 28.44 -0.74 5.00
N LEU A 98 27.78 -0.20 3.97
CA LEU A 98 28.10 -0.49 2.59
C LEU A 98 29.52 0.02 2.21
N ASP A 99 29.91 1.20 2.67
CA ASP A 99 31.25 1.73 2.46
C ASP A 99 32.32 0.86 3.15
N MET A 100 32.06 0.39 4.35
CA MET A 100 32.91 -0.56 5.07
C MET A 100 33.07 -1.88 4.30
N LEU A 101 31.98 -2.47 3.85
CA LEU A 101 31.99 -3.71 3.08
C LEU A 101 32.74 -3.56 1.75
N LYS A 102 32.56 -2.43 1.04
CA LYS A 102 33.31 -2.12 -0.20
C LYS A 102 34.81 -2.02 0.04
N ARG A 103 35.25 -1.36 1.11
CA ARG A 103 36.68 -1.27 1.47
C ARG A 103 37.25 -2.65 1.80
N ALA A 104 36.47 -3.54 2.38
CA ALA A 104 36.86 -4.92 2.64
C ALA A 104 36.72 -5.85 1.43
N GLY A 105 36.40 -5.32 0.24
CA GLY A 105 36.26 -6.12 -0.98
C GLY A 105 34.98 -6.98 -1.06
N GLN A 106 33.98 -6.69 -0.22
CA GLN A 106 32.69 -7.41 -0.14
C GLN A 106 31.54 -6.60 -0.77
N ASP A 107 31.74 -6.00 -1.94
CA ASP A 107 30.68 -5.27 -2.65
C ASP A 107 29.63 -6.25 -3.22
N PHE A 108 28.37 -5.86 -3.23
CA PHE A 108 27.27 -6.66 -3.77
C PHE A 108 26.17 -5.78 -4.39
N GLY A 109 25.33 -6.39 -5.23
CA GLY A 109 24.17 -5.71 -5.81
C GLY A 109 23.04 -5.54 -4.78
N VAL A 110 22.62 -4.29 -4.57
CA VAL A 110 21.57 -3.98 -3.60
C VAL A 110 20.21 -4.04 -4.25
N LEU A 111 19.31 -4.81 -3.67
CA LEU A 111 17.89 -4.87 -4.01
C LEU A 111 17.09 -4.07 -2.99
N ASP A 112 16.19 -3.21 -3.45
CA ASP A 112 15.16 -2.65 -2.59
C ASP A 112 14.07 -3.68 -2.27
N GLU A 113 13.14 -3.34 -1.37
CA GLU A 113 12.06 -4.24 -0.94
C GLU A 113 11.20 -4.73 -2.13
N LYS A 114 10.92 -3.86 -3.10
CA LYS A 114 10.12 -4.21 -4.27
C LYS A 114 10.92 -5.05 -5.27
N ASP A 115 12.21 -4.78 -5.40
CA ASP A 115 13.11 -5.61 -6.21
C ASP A 115 13.21 -7.04 -5.66
N LEU A 116 13.36 -7.19 -4.35
CA LEU A 116 13.39 -8.51 -3.72
C LEU A 116 12.05 -9.24 -3.86
N TRP A 117 10.93 -8.51 -3.72
CA TRP A 117 9.61 -9.06 -3.97
C TRP A 117 9.47 -9.59 -5.40
N ILE A 118 9.89 -8.80 -6.41
CA ILE A 118 9.86 -9.20 -7.82
C ILE A 118 10.81 -10.37 -8.09
N TYR A 119 11.98 -10.36 -7.46
CA TYR A 119 12.95 -11.44 -7.54
C TYR A 119 12.38 -12.78 -7.08
N LEU A 120 11.71 -12.79 -5.93
CA LEU A 120 11.04 -13.99 -5.41
C LEU A 120 9.80 -14.35 -6.22
N ARG A 121 9.02 -13.38 -6.68
CA ARG A 121 7.83 -13.59 -7.50
C ARG A 121 8.16 -14.29 -8.81
N ARG A 122 9.26 -13.91 -9.45
CA ARG A 122 9.75 -14.56 -10.68
C ARG A 122 10.22 -16.01 -10.45
N ARG A 123 10.64 -16.35 -9.22
CA ARG A 123 11.16 -17.67 -8.83
C ARG A 123 10.24 -18.47 -7.93
N LEU A 124 9.02 -18.05 -7.82
CA LEU A 124 8.04 -18.64 -6.89
C LEU A 124 7.91 -20.15 -7.06
N ARG A 125 7.98 -20.64 -8.30
CA ARG A 125 7.96 -22.06 -8.66
C ARG A 125 9.12 -22.85 -8.01
N GLU A 126 10.31 -22.25 -7.97
CA GLU A 126 11.51 -22.87 -7.41
C GLU A 126 11.43 -23.00 -5.87
N LEU A 127 10.58 -22.17 -5.20
CA LEU A 127 10.34 -22.26 -3.77
C LEU A 127 9.53 -23.50 -3.35
N ARG A 128 8.83 -24.16 -4.26
CA ARG A 128 8.05 -25.40 -4.02
C ARG A 128 7.17 -25.31 -2.77
N LEU A 129 6.31 -24.30 -2.72
CA LEU A 129 5.46 -24.02 -1.57
C LEU A 129 4.31 -25.05 -1.50
N GLU A 130 3.97 -25.52 -0.31
CA GLU A 130 2.93 -26.52 -0.06
C GLU A 130 1.86 -25.99 0.92
N HIS A 131 2.29 -25.34 2.02
CA HIS A 131 1.42 -24.90 3.10
C HIS A 131 0.92 -23.47 2.97
N TYR A 132 1.69 -22.57 2.35
CA TYR A 132 1.34 -21.14 2.25
C TYR A 132 0.67 -20.77 0.94
N ILE A 133 0.66 -21.62 -0.07
CA ILE A 133 0.07 -21.28 -1.34
C ILE A 133 -1.38 -21.68 -1.44
N ARG A 134 -2.22 -20.65 -1.44
CA ARG A 134 -3.49 -20.62 -2.16
C ARG A 134 -3.29 -19.68 -3.34
N ALA A 135 -3.65 -20.12 -4.55
CA ALA A 135 -3.43 -19.39 -5.80
C ALA A 135 -3.89 -17.92 -5.79
N ALA A 136 -4.80 -17.54 -4.89
CA ALA A 136 -5.37 -16.21 -4.77
C ALA A 136 -4.57 -15.22 -3.90
N ASN A 137 -3.60 -15.66 -3.07
CA ASN A 137 -2.96 -14.83 -2.03
C ASN A 137 -1.42 -14.74 -2.11
N VAL A 138 -0.84 -14.98 -3.28
CA VAL A 138 0.62 -14.96 -3.47
C VAL A 138 1.24 -13.61 -3.05
N ALA A 139 0.60 -12.49 -3.40
CA ALA A 139 1.12 -11.17 -3.07
C ALA A 139 1.17 -10.94 -1.57
N GLN A 140 0.15 -11.36 -0.82
CA GLN A 140 0.13 -11.25 0.63
C GLN A 140 1.21 -12.14 1.27
N PHE A 141 1.33 -13.39 0.82
CA PHE A 141 2.37 -14.30 1.31
C PHE A 141 3.78 -13.70 1.12
N LEU A 142 4.09 -13.19 -0.08
CA LEU A 142 5.40 -12.59 -0.34
C LEU A 142 5.65 -11.36 0.53
N ASN A 143 4.66 -10.51 0.74
CA ASN A 143 4.80 -9.36 1.64
C ASN A 143 5.09 -9.80 3.08
N ASP A 144 4.32 -10.75 3.60
CA ASP A 144 4.49 -11.25 4.97
C ASP A 144 5.80 -12.03 5.16
N LEU A 145 6.23 -12.78 4.13
CA LEU A 145 7.54 -13.44 4.09
C LEU A 145 8.68 -12.41 4.15
N LEU A 146 8.61 -11.35 3.36
CA LEU A 146 9.65 -10.33 3.34
C LEU A 146 9.69 -9.54 4.65
N GLU A 147 8.56 -9.27 5.27
CA GLU A 147 8.48 -8.67 6.60
C GLU A 147 9.14 -9.60 7.64
N PHE A 148 8.84 -10.91 7.59
CA PHE A 148 9.47 -11.91 8.45
C PHE A 148 11.00 -11.97 8.26
N VAL A 149 11.49 -12.02 7.02
CA VAL A 149 12.93 -12.07 6.72
C VAL A 149 13.63 -10.78 7.15
N SER A 150 13.03 -9.62 6.89
CA SER A 150 13.55 -8.35 7.39
C SER A 150 13.68 -8.37 8.92
N ARG A 151 12.68 -8.90 9.60
CA ARG A 151 12.70 -9.06 11.06
C ARG A 151 13.80 -10.00 11.54
N CYS A 152 14.03 -11.11 10.83
CA CYS A 152 15.17 -11.99 11.11
C CYS A 152 16.50 -11.24 11.05
N HIS A 153 16.72 -10.44 10.01
CA HIS A 153 17.94 -9.65 9.89
C HIS A 153 18.07 -8.58 10.97
N ASP A 154 16.98 -7.91 11.32
CA ASP A 154 16.95 -6.89 12.36
C ASP A 154 17.30 -7.45 13.77
N GLU A 155 16.97 -8.73 14.01
CA GLU A 155 17.24 -9.46 15.26
C GLU A 155 18.50 -10.39 15.16
N LEU A 156 19.28 -10.27 14.06
CA LEU A 156 20.46 -11.11 13.79
C LEU A 156 20.15 -12.63 13.83
N VAL A 157 18.96 -13.01 13.36
CA VAL A 157 18.55 -14.41 13.20
C VAL A 157 18.93 -14.88 11.81
N THR A 158 19.88 -15.81 11.73
CA THR A 158 20.29 -16.43 10.47
C THR A 158 19.33 -17.58 10.09
N PRO A 159 19.36 -18.06 8.83
CA PRO A 159 18.60 -19.26 8.43
C PRO A 159 18.88 -20.47 9.32
N GLU A 160 20.13 -20.64 9.76
CA GLU A 160 20.55 -21.75 10.63
C GLU A 160 19.91 -21.64 12.03
N LYS A 161 19.90 -20.45 12.63
CA LYS A 161 19.22 -20.20 13.92
C LYS A 161 17.71 -20.45 13.81
N TYR A 162 17.09 -20.05 12.70
CA TYR A 162 15.67 -20.32 12.50
C TYR A 162 15.40 -21.82 12.30
N ALA A 163 16.25 -22.52 11.55
CA ALA A 163 16.17 -23.99 11.38
C ALA A 163 16.31 -24.73 12.73
N GLU A 164 17.22 -24.29 13.59
CA GLU A 164 17.37 -24.83 14.95
C GLU A 164 16.10 -24.60 15.79
N TYR A 165 15.51 -23.42 15.70
CA TYR A 165 14.22 -23.13 16.34
C TYR A 165 13.11 -24.09 15.88
N VAL A 166 13.01 -24.36 14.59
CA VAL A 166 12.03 -25.32 14.03
C VAL A 166 12.27 -26.72 14.58
N GLN A 167 13.54 -27.16 14.68
CA GLN A 167 13.87 -28.46 15.28
C GLN A 167 13.49 -28.54 16.78
N ARG A 168 13.63 -27.43 17.50
CA ARG A 168 13.20 -27.36 18.93
C ARG A 168 11.68 -27.43 19.06
N LEU A 169 10.92 -26.82 18.11
CA LEU A 169 9.47 -27.00 18.03
C LEU A 169 9.08 -28.47 17.80
N GLU A 170 9.76 -29.15 16.89
CA GLU A 170 9.51 -30.56 16.55
C GLU A 170 9.78 -31.50 17.74
N ARG A 171 10.77 -31.14 18.59
CA ARG A 171 11.09 -31.89 19.80
C ARG A 171 10.21 -31.52 20.99
N GLY A 172 9.31 -30.57 20.86
CA GLY A 172 8.45 -30.08 21.93
C GLY A 172 9.19 -29.27 23.01
N GLU A 173 10.39 -28.75 22.72
CA GLU A 173 11.19 -27.95 23.64
C GLU A 173 10.69 -26.50 23.77
N VAL A 174 9.96 -26.02 22.77
CA VAL A 174 9.31 -24.72 22.73
C VAL A 174 7.85 -24.89 22.31
N PRO A 175 6.94 -24.05 22.79
CA PRO A 175 5.53 -24.15 22.44
C PRO A 175 5.28 -23.83 20.97
N ILE A 176 4.37 -24.56 20.34
CA ILE A 176 3.95 -24.29 18.96
C ILE A 176 3.32 -22.89 18.89
N PRO A 177 3.75 -22.02 17.95
CA PRO A 177 3.21 -20.67 17.82
C PRO A 177 1.72 -20.72 17.52
N ARG A 178 0.93 -19.92 18.23
CA ARG A 178 -0.48 -19.74 17.90
C ARG A 178 -0.58 -18.89 16.64
N VAL A 179 -0.98 -19.51 15.53
CA VAL A 179 -1.31 -18.79 14.31
C VAL A 179 -2.72 -18.24 14.47
N ALA A 180 -2.82 -16.95 14.27
CA ALA A 180 -4.06 -16.24 14.42
C ALA A 180 -5.19 -16.75 13.55
N LYS A 181 -6.36 -16.60 14.05
CA LYS A 181 -7.67 -16.99 13.60
C LYS A 181 -7.87 -16.91 12.06
N SER A 182 -7.68 -18.01 11.39
CA SER A 182 -8.70 -18.40 10.42
C SER A 182 -9.89 -18.94 11.23
N THR A 183 -11.09 -18.90 10.72
CA THR A 183 -12.32 -19.45 11.35
C THR A 183 -12.18 -20.92 11.79
N ASN A 184 -11.15 -21.61 11.33
CA ASN A 184 -10.71 -22.93 11.77
C ASN A 184 -9.28 -22.79 12.31
N ALA A 185 -9.07 -23.03 13.61
CA ALA A 185 -7.74 -23.12 14.20
C ALA A 185 -6.94 -24.19 13.42
N LEU A 186 -5.77 -23.79 12.90
CA LEU A 186 -4.86 -24.75 12.27
C LEU A 186 -4.44 -25.78 13.32
N ASP A 187 -4.31 -27.03 12.93
CA ASP A 187 -3.75 -28.05 13.80
C ASP A 187 -2.22 -27.86 13.95
N ASP A 188 -1.68 -28.47 14.98
CA ASP A 188 -0.25 -28.35 15.29
C ASP A 188 0.64 -28.88 14.15
N ALA A 189 0.19 -29.89 13.41
CA ALA A 189 0.92 -30.49 12.29
C ALA A 189 1.03 -29.51 11.11
N GLU A 190 -0.06 -28.81 10.80
CA GLU A 190 -0.05 -27.76 9.77
C GLU A 190 0.84 -26.58 10.16
N VAL A 191 0.81 -26.15 11.43
CA VAL A 191 1.70 -25.07 11.91
C VAL A 191 3.16 -25.46 11.81
N LEU A 192 3.52 -26.69 12.21
CA LEU A 192 4.88 -27.23 12.07
C LEU A 192 5.29 -27.33 10.58
N GLY A 193 4.39 -27.79 9.70
CA GLY A 193 4.61 -27.82 8.26
C GLY A 193 4.94 -26.43 7.70
N ARG A 194 4.20 -25.40 8.11
CA ARG A 194 4.45 -24.01 7.76
C ARG A 194 5.81 -23.51 8.25
N CYS A 195 6.19 -23.81 9.49
CA CYS A 195 7.48 -23.41 10.02
C CYS A 195 8.65 -24.05 9.24
N ARG A 196 8.52 -25.35 8.87
CA ARG A 196 9.51 -26.05 8.01
C ARG A 196 9.61 -25.40 6.64
N GLU A 197 8.46 -25.08 6.03
CA GLU A 197 8.42 -24.44 4.73
C GLU A 197 9.11 -23.07 4.75
N ILE A 198 8.84 -22.23 5.75
CA ILE A 198 9.51 -20.93 5.91
C ILE A 198 11.02 -21.11 6.13
N SER A 199 11.46 -22.10 6.93
CA SER A 199 12.88 -22.38 7.14
C SER A 199 13.58 -22.73 5.83
N ARG A 200 12.98 -23.58 5.00
CA ARG A 200 13.48 -23.96 3.69
C ARG A 200 13.51 -22.76 2.73
N VAL A 201 12.44 -21.96 2.69
CA VAL A 201 12.33 -20.78 1.82
C VAL A 201 13.36 -19.75 2.20
N PHE A 202 13.52 -19.43 3.48
CA PHE A 202 14.50 -18.47 3.99
C PHE A 202 15.94 -18.90 3.62
N SER A 203 16.30 -20.16 3.91
CA SER A 203 17.60 -20.71 3.54
C SER A 203 17.86 -20.69 2.03
N THR A 204 16.83 -20.98 1.23
CA THR A 204 16.94 -20.98 -0.24
C THR A 204 17.14 -19.57 -0.78
N MET A 205 16.37 -18.60 -0.28
CA MET A 205 16.50 -17.18 -0.67
C MET A 205 17.88 -16.63 -0.35
N GLU A 206 18.37 -16.85 0.88
CA GLU A 206 19.70 -16.38 1.31
C GLU A 206 20.83 -17.00 0.47
N ARG A 207 20.70 -18.28 0.12
CA ARG A 207 21.62 -18.95 -0.78
C ARG A 207 21.63 -18.33 -2.16
N TRP A 208 20.47 -18.08 -2.78
CA TRP A 208 20.37 -17.45 -4.10
C TRP A 208 20.95 -16.05 -4.12
N LEU A 209 20.64 -15.22 -3.11
CA LEU A 209 21.19 -13.88 -3.00
C LEU A 209 22.74 -13.89 -2.90
N ARG A 210 23.28 -14.87 -2.17
CA ARG A 210 24.75 -15.05 -2.05
C ARG A 210 25.39 -15.51 -3.35
N GLU A 211 24.81 -16.53 -4.01
CA GLU A 211 25.31 -17.08 -5.27
C GLU A 211 25.31 -16.03 -6.39
N GLU A 212 24.34 -15.11 -6.41
CA GLU A 212 24.24 -14.05 -7.41
C GLU A 212 24.90 -12.73 -7.00
N ASN A 213 25.60 -12.73 -5.87
CA ASN A 213 26.22 -11.54 -5.29
C ASN A 213 25.22 -10.38 -5.12
N LEU A 214 24.03 -10.68 -4.60
CA LEU A 214 22.96 -9.75 -4.28
C LEU A 214 22.74 -9.64 -2.77
N GLY A 215 22.03 -8.61 -2.35
CA GLY A 215 21.58 -8.44 -0.97
C GLY A 215 20.60 -7.27 -0.86
N THR A 216 20.06 -7.07 0.33
CA THR A 216 19.13 -5.98 0.65
C THR A 216 19.80 -4.95 1.55
N PHE A 217 19.08 -3.90 1.91
CA PHE A 217 19.53 -2.93 2.91
C PHE A 217 19.86 -3.60 4.26
N SER A 218 19.05 -4.60 4.68
CA SER A 218 19.33 -5.34 5.92
C SER A 218 20.64 -6.12 5.84
N HIS A 219 21.01 -6.64 4.65
CA HIS A 219 22.29 -7.33 4.45
C HIS A 219 23.50 -6.41 4.61
N MET A 220 23.36 -5.11 4.33
CA MET A 220 24.48 -4.18 4.58
C MET A 220 24.87 -4.19 6.06
N ILE A 221 23.86 -4.21 6.96
CA ILE A 221 24.09 -4.18 8.40
C ILE A 221 24.55 -5.55 8.91
N THR A 222 23.87 -6.63 8.53
CA THR A 222 24.19 -7.98 9.02
C THR A 222 25.57 -8.46 8.55
N ARG A 223 25.92 -8.20 7.26
CA ARG A 223 27.26 -8.54 6.73
C ARG A 223 28.36 -7.68 7.36
N ALA A 224 28.12 -6.36 7.56
CA ALA A 224 29.06 -5.49 8.27
C ALA A 224 29.27 -5.94 9.72
N HIS A 225 28.16 -6.29 10.42
CA HIS A 225 28.24 -6.86 11.76
C HIS A 225 29.06 -8.16 11.79
N THR A 226 28.81 -9.08 10.87
CA THR A 226 29.58 -10.34 10.74
C THR A 226 31.05 -10.07 10.45
N LEU A 227 31.35 -9.13 9.55
CA LEU A 227 32.72 -8.74 9.18
C LEU A 227 33.50 -8.20 10.39
N LEU A 228 32.88 -7.31 11.21
CA LEU A 228 33.50 -6.76 12.42
C LEU A 228 33.75 -7.80 13.52
N HIS A 229 33.06 -8.96 13.47
CA HIS A 229 33.30 -10.07 14.38
C HIS A 229 34.35 -11.05 13.85
N ALA A 230 34.49 -11.18 12.53
CA ALA A 230 35.41 -12.13 11.90
C ALA A 230 36.81 -11.57 11.67
N ASP A 231 36.98 -10.25 11.53
CA ASP A 231 38.25 -9.61 11.17
C ASP A 231 38.61 -8.44 12.13
N GLU A 232 39.53 -8.71 13.03
CA GLU A 232 40.00 -7.73 14.02
C GLU A 232 40.78 -6.55 13.38
N ASN A 233 41.36 -6.69 12.19
CA ASN A 233 42.02 -5.59 11.51
C ASN A 233 40.97 -4.61 10.97
N VAL A 234 39.90 -5.11 10.36
CA VAL A 234 38.79 -4.29 9.91
C VAL A 234 38.14 -3.58 11.10
N LEU A 235 37.96 -4.27 12.24
CA LEU A 235 37.44 -3.67 13.44
C LEU A 235 38.34 -2.55 13.97
N ALA A 236 39.65 -2.76 14.01
CA ALA A 236 40.63 -1.76 14.47
C ALA A 236 40.61 -0.52 13.56
N GLU A 237 40.57 -0.70 12.24
CA GLU A 237 40.45 0.40 11.27
C GLU A 237 39.13 1.16 11.47
N ALA A 238 38.01 0.42 11.58
CA ALA A 238 36.69 1.04 11.79
C ALA A 238 36.64 1.85 13.08
N ARG A 239 37.21 1.35 14.19
CA ARG A 239 37.31 2.07 15.47
C ARG A 239 38.20 3.31 15.40
N ALA A 240 39.29 3.25 14.68
CA ALA A 240 40.17 4.43 14.48
C ALA A 240 39.43 5.56 13.74
N ARG A 241 38.56 5.24 12.79
CA ARG A 241 37.74 6.19 12.03
C ARG A 241 36.44 6.59 12.74
N ALA A 242 36.05 5.90 13.78
CA ALA A 242 34.84 6.12 14.57
C ALA A 242 35.17 6.28 16.06
N ARG A 243 36.26 7.01 16.38
CA ARG A 243 36.70 7.25 17.76
C ARG A 243 35.64 7.99 18.57
N PHE A 244 34.85 8.85 17.92
CA PHE A 244 33.67 9.50 18.46
C PHE A 244 32.45 9.15 17.60
N ILE A 245 31.48 8.46 18.18
CA ILE A 245 30.25 8.04 17.50
C ILE A 245 29.09 8.91 18.00
N LEU A 246 28.36 9.52 17.07
CA LEU A 246 27.15 10.27 17.38
C LEU A 246 25.98 9.65 16.60
N ALA A 247 24.95 9.16 17.31
CA ALA A 247 23.76 8.55 16.73
C ALA A 247 22.54 9.45 16.98
N ASP A 248 21.97 10.00 15.89
CA ASP A 248 20.72 10.77 15.92
C ASP A 248 19.51 9.85 15.79
N GLU A 249 18.34 10.31 16.26
CA GLU A 249 17.07 9.56 16.24
C GLU A 249 17.19 8.10 16.74
N PHE A 250 17.94 7.91 17.82
CA PHE A 250 18.35 6.59 18.33
C PHE A 250 17.16 5.66 18.66
N GLN A 251 15.96 6.21 18.89
CA GLN A 251 14.74 5.42 19.10
C GLN A 251 14.31 4.57 17.89
N ASP A 252 14.88 4.85 16.72
CA ASP A 252 14.56 4.11 15.49
C ASP A 252 15.57 2.98 15.21
N ALA A 253 16.58 2.78 16.09
CA ALA A 253 17.57 1.73 15.94
C ALA A 253 16.96 0.33 16.15
N ASN A 254 17.28 -0.60 15.25
CA ASN A 254 17.00 -2.01 15.44
C ASN A 254 18.12 -2.71 16.25
N PHE A 255 17.88 -3.94 16.66
CA PHE A 255 18.83 -4.69 17.47
C PHE A 255 20.19 -4.86 16.75
N ALA A 256 20.19 -5.21 15.46
CA ALA A 256 21.43 -5.37 14.67
C ALA A 256 22.26 -4.07 14.61
N GLN A 257 21.62 -2.90 14.49
CA GLN A 257 22.28 -1.60 14.51
C GLN A 257 22.88 -1.28 15.87
N ILE A 258 22.16 -1.60 16.95
CA ILE A 258 22.67 -1.40 18.32
C ILE A 258 23.89 -2.29 18.56
N GLN A 259 23.85 -3.57 18.16
CA GLN A 259 24.98 -4.48 18.25
C GLN A 259 26.20 -3.99 17.43
N LEU A 260 25.96 -3.45 16.23
CA LEU A 260 27.00 -2.83 15.42
C LEU A 260 27.64 -1.64 16.14
N LEU A 261 26.84 -0.73 16.72
CA LEU A 261 27.33 0.41 17.48
C LEU A 261 28.13 -0.03 18.71
N THR A 262 27.63 -1.02 19.43
CA THR A 262 28.31 -1.57 20.62
C THR A 262 29.68 -2.16 20.23
N ARG A 263 29.75 -2.89 19.11
CA ARG A 263 31.03 -3.48 18.63
C ARG A 263 32.01 -2.39 18.19
N LEU A 264 31.52 -1.31 17.54
CA LEU A 264 32.37 -0.19 17.14
C LEU A 264 32.88 0.62 18.33
N ALA A 265 31.99 0.98 19.25
CA ALA A 265 32.34 1.82 20.40
C ALA A 265 33.25 1.12 21.41
N GLY A 266 33.02 -0.21 21.64
CA GLY A 266 33.59 -0.89 22.80
C GLY A 266 32.94 -0.44 24.12
N ALA A 267 33.27 -1.07 25.26
CA ALA A 267 32.57 -0.84 26.53
C ALA A 267 32.69 0.59 27.07
N ASP A 268 33.86 1.22 26.88
CA ASP A 268 34.16 2.58 27.38
C ASP A 268 34.28 3.59 26.25
N GLY A 269 33.73 3.28 25.08
CA GLY A 269 33.86 4.10 23.88
C GLY A 269 33.07 5.43 23.94
N ASN A 270 33.51 6.39 23.12
CA ASN A 270 32.88 7.71 23.05
C ASN A 270 31.64 7.65 22.15
N ILE A 271 30.54 7.10 22.67
CA ILE A 271 29.27 7.05 21.97
C ILE A 271 28.27 8.06 22.57
N PHE A 272 27.66 8.86 21.72
CA PHE A 272 26.64 9.85 22.07
C PHE A 272 25.36 9.51 21.31
N ALA A 273 24.36 8.96 21.99
CA ALA A 273 23.07 8.65 21.42
C ALA A 273 22.02 9.69 21.82
N VAL A 274 21.27 10.22 20.85
CA VAL A 274 20.18 11.16 21.12
C VAL A 274 18.91 10.71 20.43
N GLY A 275 17.78 10.80 21.15
CA GLY A 275 16.49 10.39 20.61
C GLY A 275 15.31 10.74 21.50
N ASP A 276 14.13 10.50 20.97
CA ASP A 276 12.85 10.65 21.65
C ASP A 276 12.11 9.29 21.69
N PRO A 277 12.06 8.60 22.83
CA PRO A 277 11.37 7.31 22.92
C PRO A 277 9.89 7.37 22.53
N ASP A 278 9.27 8.55 22.69
CA ASP A 278 7.87 8.78 22.33
C ASP A 278 7.67 9.05 20.83
N GLN A 279 8.75 9.14 20.05
CA GLN A 279 8.74 9.22 18.58
C GLN A 279 9.23 7.93 17.90
N ALA A 280 9.31 6.79 18.59
CA ALA A 280 9.62 5.48 18.03
C ALA A 280 8.40 4.95 17.23
N ILE A 281 8.39 5.18 15.90
CA ILE A 281 7.26 4.88 15.01
C ILE A 281 7.66 3.98 13.81
N TYR A 282 8.81 3.31 13.87
CA TYR A 282 9.32 2.44 12.81
C TYR A 282 9.52 1.00 13.27
N ARG A 283 8.70 0.52 14.24
CA ARG A 283 8.73 -0.88 14.68
C ARG A 283 8.44 -1.84 13.52
N PHE A 284 7.56 -1.46 12.62
CA PHE A 284 7.28 -2.22 11.39
C PHE A 284 8.50 -2.33 10.44
N ARG A 285 9.54 -1.52 10.66
CA ARG A 285 10.86 -1.59 10.02
C ARG A 285 11.93 -2.13 10.95
N GLY A 286 11.56 -2.90 11.98
CA GLY A 286 12.47 -3.55 12.89
C GLY A 286 13.00 -2.70 14.03
N ALA A 287 12.62 -1.41 14.16
CA ALA A 287 13.07 -0.60 15.29
C ALA A 287 12.76 -1.30 16.63
N SER A 288 13.76 -1.37 17.50
CA SER A 288 13.63 -2.00 18.79
C SER A 288 12.83 -1.11 19.74
N SER A 289 11.79 -1.66 20.38
CA SER A 289 11.07 -0.96 21.43
C SER A 289 11.94 -0.77 22.69
N ALA A 290 13.04 -1.49 22.78
CA ALA A 290 13.99 -1.49 23.90
C ALA A 290 15.31 -0.78 23.55
N ALA A 291 15.36 0.06 22.52
CA ALA A 291 16.62 0.67 22.05
C ALA A 291 17.36 1.40 23.18
N PHE A 292 16.64 2.16 24.02
CA PHE A 292 17.23 2.91 25.13
C PHE A 292 17.67 1.99 26.28
N GLU A 293 16.89 0.94 26.55
CA GLU A 293 17.20 -0.08 27.54
C GLU A 293 18.45 -0.88 27.14
N LEU A 294 18.55 -1.24 25.85
CA LEU A 294 19.74 -1.90 25.29
C LEU A 294 20.98 -1.01 25.39
N PHE A 295 20.83 0.29 25.09
CA PHE A 295 21.94 1.23 25.25
C PHE A 295 22.44 1.24 26.70
N ASP A 296 21.52 1.31 27.64
CA ASP A 296 21.85 1.33 29.07
C ASP A 296 22.58 0.06 29.53
N ARG A 297 22.15 -1.11 29.03
CA ARG A 297 22.82 -2.39 29.36
C ARG A 297 24.20 -2.53 28.76
N HIS A 298 24.36 -2.10 27.49
CA HIS A 298 25.66 -2.15 26.83
C HIS A 298 26.63 -1.09 27.33
N PHE A 299 26.12 0.03 27.87
CA PHE A 299 26.92 1.15 28.39
C PHE A 299 26.46 1.53 29.80
N PRO A 300 26.68 0.65 30.82
CA PRO A 300 26.15 0.86 32.19
C PRO A 300 26.69 2.11 32.88
N ASN A 301 27.84 2.63 32.43
CA ASN A 301 28.45 3.86 32.95
C ASN A 301 28.03 5.12 32.15
N SER A 302 26.99 5.02 31.34
CA SER A 302 26.57 6.13 30.51
C SER A 302 26.07 7.31 31.33
N LYS A 303 26.50 8.52 30.94
CA LYS A 303 25.88 9.75 31.44
C LYS A 303 24.55 9.99 30.75
N ARG A 304 23.54 10.49 31.47
CA ARG A 304 22.20 10.72 30.94
C ARG A 304 21.77 12.14 31.12
N VAL A 305 21.18 12.73 30.07
CA VAL A 305 20.64 14.06 30.06
C VAL A 305 19.24 14.07 29.47
N VAL A 306 18.31 14.76 30.09
CA VAL A 306 16.94 14.94 29.58
C VAL A 306 16.78 16.41 29.16
N LEU A 307 16.36 16.63 27.89
CA LEU A 307 16.08 17.96 27.37
C LEU A 307 14.59 18.28 27.54
N GLU A 308 14.26 19.28 28.33
CA GLU A 308 12.89 19.62 28.74
C GLU A 308 12.30 20.83 27.99
N LYS A 309 13.14 21.71 27.41
CA LYS A 309 12.69 22.93 26.75
C LYS A 309 12.39 22.69 25.26
N ASN A 310 11.13 22.88 24.89
CA ASN A 310 10.67 22.82 23.51
C ASN A 310 10.75 24.21 22.85
N ARG A 311 11.46 24.31 21.74
CA ARG A 311 11.66 25.55 20.95
C ARG A 311 10.76 25.64 19.72
N ARG A 312 9.81 24.67 19.58
CA ARG A 312 8.91 24.56 18.42
C ARG A 312 7.49 24.99 18.76
N SER A 313 6.85 24.30 19.66
CA SER A 313 5.39 24.31 19.85
C SER A 313 4.95 25.18 21.01
N THR A 314 3.71 25.66 20.94
CA THR A 314 3.05 26.38 22.04
C THR A 314 2.57 25.43 23.15
N THR A 315 2.35 25.93 24.34
CA THR A 315 1.93 25.15 25.51
C THR A 315 0.66 24.33 25.32
N PRO A 316 -0.43 24.83 24.66
CA PRO A 316 -1.61 24.01 24.40
C PRO A 316 -1.31 22.73 23.61
N ILE A 317 -0.45 22.81 22.59
CA ILE A 317 -0.03 21.67 21.78
C ILE A 317 0.76 20.69 22.66
N LEU A 318 1.74 21.17 23.41
CA LEU A 318 2.59 20.34 24.27
C LEU A 318 1.78 19.62 25.36
N ARG A 319 0.85 20.32 26.01
CA ARG A 319 -0.01 19.74 27.05
C ARG A 319 -0.98 18.69 26.51
N SER A 320 -1.58 18.95 25.35
CA SER A 320 -2.47 17.98 24.68
C SER A 320 -1.72 16.75 24.18
N ALA A 321 -0.53 16.94 23.59
CA ALA A 321 0.31 15.83 23.14
C ALA A 321 0.83 14.99 24.30
N PHE A 322 1.23 15.63 25.42
CA PHE A 322 1.64 14.93 26.62
C PHE A 322 0.51 14.06 27.19
N ALA A 323 -0.69 14.62 27.36
CA ALA A 323 -1.84 13.86 27.86
C ALA A 323 -2.20 12.65 26.99
N LEU A 324 -1.98 12.71 25.67
CA LEU A 324 -2.13 11.58 24.79
C LEU A 324 -1.09 10.49 25.07
N ILE A 325 0.21 10.87 25.10
CA ILE A 325 1.31 9.90 25.15
C ILE A 325 1.51 9.31 26.55
N ASP A 326 1.07 9.99 27.58
CA ASP A 326 1.20 9.55 28.98
C ASP A 326 0.44 8.25 29.27
N ALA A 327 -0.53 7.89 28.42
CA ALA A 327 -1.23 6.62 28.48
C ALA A 327 -0.39 5.41 27.96
N ASN A 328 0.77 5.63 27.35
CA ASN A 328 1.73 4.59 27.03
C ASN A 328 2.69 4.39 28.23
N PRO A 329 3.20 3.17 28.47
CA PRO A 329 4.24 2.99 29.47
C PRO A 329 5.47 3.85 29.09
N PRO A 330 6.11 4.51 30.08
CA PRO A 330 7.36 5.24 29.83
C PRO A 330 8.49 4.25 29.48
N VAL A 331 9.54 4.76 28.84
CA VAL A 331 10.77 3.99 28.62
C VAL A 331 11.34 3.51 29.97
N PHE A 332 11.95 2.34 30.01
CA PHE A 332 12.44 1.61 31.19
C PHE A 332 11.36 1.05 32.13
N ALA A 333 10.08 1.33 31.93
CA ALA A 333 9.02 0.79 32.81
C ALA A 333 8.92 -0.74 32.81
N ARG A 334 9.39 -1.38 31.75
CA ARG A 334 9.36 -2.86 31.59
C ARG A 334 10.66 -3.54 32.02
N HIS A 335 11.65 -2.79 32.42
CA HIS A 335 12.95 -3.27 32.90
C HIS A 335 13.25 -2.67 34.28
N PRO A 336 12.61 -3.16 35.34
CA PRO A 336 12.69 -2.59 36.70
C PRO A 336 14.10 -2.58 37.28
N ASP A 337 14.99 -3.45 36.78
CA ASP A 337 16.40 -3.49 37.24
C ASP A 337 17.26 -2.39 36.61
N SER A 338 16.76 -1.65 35.62
CA SER A 338 17.49 -0.48 35.15
C SER A 338 17.47 0.59 36.22
N ALA A 339 18.66 1.01 36.66
CA ALA A 339 18.85 2.07 37.68
C ALA A 339 18.27 3.44 37.26
N LEU A 340 17.45 3.47 36.25
CA LEU A 340 16.89 4.65 35.62
C LEU A 340 15.47 4.92 36.06
N SER A 341 15.30 5.90 36.86
CA SER A 341 14.04 6.57 37.07
C SER A 341 13.80 7.67 36.02
N TYR A 342 13.61 7.31 34.72
CA TYR A 342 13.08 8.29 33.77
C TYR A 342 11.59 8.48 34.01
N ARG A 343 11.20 9.69 34.43
CA ARG A 343 9.80 10.08 34.54
C ARG A 343 9.46 10.96 33.37
N ARG A 344 8.51 10.52 32.54
CA ARG A 344 7.97 11.35 31.47
C ARG A 344 7.36 12.63 32.07
N ALA A 345 7.72 13.80 31.53
CA ALA A 345 7.19 15.09 31.95
C ALA A 345 6.79 15.94 30.74
N PRO A 346 5.78 16.81 30.88
CA PRO A 346 5.39 17.68 29.79
C PRO A 346 6.48 18.68 29.48
N LEU A 347 6.83 18.82 28.20
CA LEU A 347 7.82 19.78 27.72
C LEU A 347 7.37 21.23 27.99
N GLN A 348 8.31 22.13 28.22
CA GLN A 348 8.09 23.56 28.47
C GLN A 348 8.33 24.37 27.19
N SER A 349 7.43 25.31 26.84
CA SER A 349 7.60 26.14 25.65
C SER A 349 8.63 27.25 25.89
N ALA A 350 9.83 27.08 25.37
CA ALA A 350 10.87 28.13 25.41
C ALA A 350 10.44 29.41 24.67
N ARG A 351 9.66 29.28 23.60
CA ARG A 351 9.14 30.41 22.82
C ARG A 351 8.22 31.31 23.64
N GLU A 352 7.35 30.74 24.47
CA GLU A 352 6.47 31.51 25.34
C GLU A 352 7.25 32.14 26.51
N GLU A 353 8.25 31.45 27.08
CA GLU A 353 9.15 32.01 28.08
C GLU A 353 9.95 33.21 27.53
N GLU A 354 10.49 33.07 26.31
CA GLU A 354 11.25 34.13 25.64
C GLU A 354 10.38 35.33 25.31
N ALA A 355 9.15 35.12 24.82
CA ALA A 355 8.18 36.20 24.58
C ALA A 355 7.83 36.95 25.87
N THR A 356 7.58 36.23 26.96
CA THR A 356 7.28 36.82 28.28
C THR A 356 8.46 37.63 28.78
N LYS A 357 9.69 37.13 28.66
CA LYS A 357 10.91 37.86 29.02
C LYS A 357 11.12 39.13 28.19
N ALA A 358 10.70 39.10 26.93
CA ALA A 358 10.76 40.24 26.02
C ALA A 358 9.58 41.20 26.19
N GLY A 359 8.68 40.99 27.16
CA GLY A 359 7.50 41.83 27.39
C GLY A 359 6.43 41.70 26.28
N THR A 360 6.48 40.64 25.47
CA THR A 360 5.54 40.36 24.40
C THR A 360 4.70 39.12 24.72
N GLN A 361 3.55 38.95 24.04
CA GLN A 361 2.72 37.78 24.21
C GLN A 361 2.69 36.99 22.89
N LEU A 362 3.09 35.72 22.94
CA LEU A 362 2.97 34.81 21.80
C LEU A 362 1.51 34.32 21.69
N ALA A 363 0.96 34.36 20.48
CA ALA A 363 -0.36 33.76 20.23
C ALA A 363 -0.31 32.24 20.45
N SER A 364 -1.10 31.78 21.42
CA SER A 364 -1.11 30.38 21.87
C SER A 364 -2.55 29.83 21.92
N PRO A 365 -3.21 29.62 20.76
CA PRO A 365 -4.59 29.17 20.72
C PRO A 365 -4.73 27.74 21.25
N PRO A 366 -5.87 27.39 21.87
CA PRO A 366 -6.17 26.02 22.24
C PRO A 366 -6.15 25.08 21.02
N VAL A 367 -5.77 23.83 21.24
CA VAL A 367 -5.92 22.77 20.23
C VAL A 367 -7.41 22.60 19.91
N SER A 368 -7.78 22.63 18.64
CA SER A 368 -9.17 22.50 18.21
C SER A 368 -9.44 21.07 17.74
N VAL A 369 -10.38 20.37 18.38
CA VAL A 369 -10.96 19.12 17.87
C VAL A 369 -12.24 19.46 17.13
N VAL A 370 -12.20 19.35 15.80
CA VAL A 370 -13.36 19.63 14.93
C VAL A 370 -14.21 18.36 14.85
N VAL A 371 -15.40 18.41 15.45
CA VAL A 371 -16.34 17.29 15.48
C VAL A 371 -17.22 17.31 14.24
N LEU A 372 -17.11 16.25 13.43
CA LEU A 372 -17.81 16.10 12.15
C LEU A 372 -19.08 15.24 12.33
N THR A 373 -20.23 15.74 11.92
CA THR A 373 -21.44 14.92 11.78
C THR A 373 -21.37 13.99 10.57
N ASN A 374 -20.73 14.46 9.48
CA ASN A 374 -20.46 13.70 8.28
C ASN A 374 -18.98 13.86 7.89
N LYS A 375 -18.36 12.78 7.40
CA LYS A 375 -16.98 12.78 6.89
C LYS A 375 -16.74 13.79 5.77
N ASP A 376 -17.78 14.11 4.99
CA ASP A 376 -17.68 14.99 3.82
C ASP A 376 -17.55 16.47 4.20
N ALA A 377 -17.87 16.82 5.46
CA ALA A 377 -17.69 18.18 5.99
C ALA A 377 -16.22 18.53 6.33
N GLU A 378 -15.32 17.54 6.32
CA GLU A 378 -13.89 17.72 6.66
C GLU A 378 -13.17 18.65 5.68
N GLY A 379 -13.31 18.41 4.37
CA GLY A 379 -12.70 19.21 3.32
C GLY A 379 -13.15 20.67 3.32
N PRO A 380 -14.47 20.96 3.25
CA PRO A 380 -15.00 22.32 3.27
C PRO A 380 -14.57 23.15 4.51
N ASP A 381 -14.64 22.57 5.73
CA ASP A 381 -14.19 23.27 6.94
C ASP A 381 -12.70 23.59 6.89
N LEU A 382 -11.88 22.64 6.44
CA LEU A 382 -10.44 22.79 6.34
C LEU A 382 -10.05 23.85 5.30
N ALA A 383 -10.60 23.79 4.08
CA ALA A 383 -10.34 24.75 3.03
C ALA A 383 -10.79 26.17 3.45
N GLY A 384 -11.96 26.31 4.09
CA GLY A 384 -12.45 27.56 4.63
C GLY A 384 -11.51 28.13 5.69
N PHE A 385 -11.00 27.31 6.61
CA PHE A 385 -10.05 27.77 7.63
C PHE A 385 -8.73 28.25 7.04
N ILE A 386 -8.14 27.48 6.10
CA ILE A 386 -6.87 27.85 5.45
C ILE A 386 -7.02 29.19 4.72
N ARG A 387 -8.12 29.38 3.99
CA ARG A 387 -8.41 30.63 3.28
C ARG A 387 -8.55 31.82 4.25
N ASP A 388 -9.29 31.63 5.34
CA ASP A 388 -9.45 32.65 6.39
C ASP A 388 -8.13 33.01 7.04
N ALA A 389 -7.30 32.04 7.39
CA ALA A 389 -6.00 32.25 8.01
C ALA A 389 -5.07 33.00 7.05
N GLN A 390 -5.03 32.62 5.78
CA GLN A 390 -4.24 33.28 4.75
C GLN A 390 -4.65 34.76 4.56
N LYS A 391 -5.99 35.03 4.50
CA LYS A 391 -6.51 36.40 4.37
C LYS A 391 -6.21 37.27 5.59
N LYS A 392 -6.40 36.75 6.80
CA LYS A 392 -6.23 37.50 8.07
C LYS A 392 -4.79 37.70 8.49
N SER A 393 -3.98 36.66 8.38
CA SER A 393 -2.61 36.62 8.93
C SER A 393 -1.53 36.73 7.85
N LYS A 394 -1.89 36.79 6.56
CA LYS A 394 -0.97 36.79 5.40
C LYS A 394 0.02 35.60 5.44
N CYS A 395 -0.40 34.46 6.00
CA CYS A 395 0.40 33.23 6.04
C CYS A 395 0.71 32.79 4.60
N LYS A 396 1.87 32.17 4.42
CA LYS A 396 2.19 31.47 3.16
C LYS A 396 1.40 30.18 3.10
N TRP A 397 1.10 29.70 1.90
CA TRP A 397 0.49 28.38 1.74
C TRP A 397 1.37 27.25 2.27
N SER A 398 2.69 27.40 2.20
CA SER A 398 3.68 26.48 2.77
C SER A 398 3.69 26.39 4.30
N ASP A 399 3.00 27.33 5.00
CA ASP A 399 2.87 27.30 6.46
C ASP A 399 1.85 26.25 6.94
N PHE A 400 1.09 25.64 6.04
CA PHE A 400 0.03 24.67 6.33
C PHE A 400 0.46 23.24 5.99
N GLY A 401 0.41 22.35 6.99
CA GLY A 401 0.64 20.91 6.83
C GLY A 401 -0.63 20.10 7.12
N ILE A 402 -1.04 19.25 6.19
CA ILE A 402 -2.19 18.36 6.33
C ILE A 402 -1.67 16.93 6.46
N LEU A 403 -1.92 16.33 7.63
CA LEU A 403 -1.38 15.02 8.00
C LEU A 403 -2.49 13.97 8.06
N TYR A 404 -2.21 12.80 7.51
CA TYR A 404 -3.12 11.67 7.51
C TYR A 404 -2.40 10.33 7.70
N ARG A 405 -3.12 9.31 8.18
CA ARG A 405 -2.57 7.97 8.43
C ARG A 405 -2.36 7.19 7.13
N SER A 406 -3.27 7.32 6.19
CA SER A 406 -3.26 6.60 4.90
C SER A 406 -3.69 7.51 3.77
N HIS A 407 -3.13 7.29 2.59
CA HIS A 407 -3.40 8.12 1.40
C HIS A 407 -4.87 8.18 0.98
N VAL A 408 -5.67 7.16 1.28
CA VAL A 408 -7.12 7.16 1.00
C VAL A 408 -7.92 8.17 1.84
N HIS A 409 -7.34 8.71 2.90
CA HIS A 409 -8.01 9.66 3.78
C HIS A 409 -7.99 11.11 3.29
N ARG A 410 -7.21 11.42 2.26
CA ARG A 410 -6.99 12.79 1.75
C ARG A 410 -7.90 13.18 0.59
N ASP A 411 -8.51 12.20 -0.10
CA ASP A 411 -9.10 12.42 -1.43
C ASP A 411 -10.20 13.51 -1.41
N ASN A 412 -11.09 13.52 -0.43
CA ASN A 412 -12.09 14.59 -0.26
C ASN A 412 -11.44 15.96 -0.04
N VAL A 413 -10.38 16.02 0.77
CA VAL A 413 -9.68 17.27 1.07
C VAL A 413 -8.95 17.81 -0.16
N VAL A 414 -8.35 16.93 -0.97
CA VAL A 414 -7.70 17.31 -2.24
C VAL A 414 -8.70 17.94 -3.19
N GLN A 415 -9.89 17.37 -3.32
CA GLN A 415 -10.95 17.93 -4.15
C GLN A 415 -11.36 19.33 -3.68
N GLU A 416 -11.64 19.50 -2.41
CA GLU A 416 -12.07 20.78 -1.83
C GLU A 416 -10.99 21.88 -1.92
N LEU A 417 -9.71 21.52 -1.69
CA LEU A 417 -8.61 22.48 -1.89
C LEU A 417 -8.52 22.96 -3.33
N ALA A 418 -8.71 22.04 -4.28
CA ALA A 418 -8.69 22.37 -5.70
C ALA A 418 -9.89 23.26 -6.08
N GLU A 419 -11.12 22.92 -5.67
CA GLU A 419 -12.32 23.73 -5.87
C GLU A 419 -12.20 25.12 -5.22
N ALA A 420 -11.52 25.19 -4.07
CA ALA A 420 -11.24 26.45 -3.38
C ALA A 420 -10.10 27.25 -4.01
N GLY A 421 -9.41 26.76 -5.05
CA GLY A 421 -8.26 27.40 -5.67
C GLY A 421 -7.02 27.50 -4.75
N ILE A 422 -6.91 26.65 -3.74
CA ILE A 422 -5.79 26.64 -2.80
C ILE A 422 -4.67 25.78 -3.38
N PRO A 423 -3.44 26.31 -3.61
CA PRO A 423 -2.33 25.53 -4.14
C PRO A 423 -1.87 24.49 -3.11
N PHE A 424 -1.67 23.26 -3.55
CA PHE A 424 -1.20 22.17 -2.70
C PHE A 424 -0.21 21.26 -3.41
N VAL A 425 0.59 20.54 -2.61
CA VAL A 425 1.52 19.50 -3.03
C VAL A 425 1.27 18.25 -2.19
N ILE A 426 1.19 17.10 -2.86
CA ILE A 426 1.05 15.81 -2.20
C ILE A 426 2.42 15.11 -2.21
N GLU A 427 3.00 14.92 -1.03
CA GLU A 427 4.28 14.23 -0.90
C GLU A 427 4.16 12.75 -1.32
N SER A 428 5.14 12.27 -2.08
CA SER A 428 5.21 10.90 -2.59
C SER A 428 3.94 10.48 -3.35
N MET A 429 3.38 11.38 -4.14
CA MET A 429 2.22 11.10 -4.96
C MET A 429 2.54 10.09 -6.04
N ASP A 430 1.80 8.98 -6.08
CA ASP A 430 1.89 8.00 -7.15
C ASP A 430 1.28 8.52 -8.44
N ILE A 431 2.10 8.61 -9.50
CA ILE A 431 1.65 9.06 -10.82
C ILE A 431 0.90 7.98 -11.59
N SER A 432 0.97 6.71 -11.20
CA SER A 432 0.49 5.57 -11.99
C SER A 432 -0.99 5.65 -12.37
N ASP A 433 -1.79 6.33 -11.55
CA ASP A 433 -3.24 6.49 -11.77
C ASP A 433 -3.62 7.86 -12.36
N THR A 434 -2.64 8.70 -12.74
CA THR A 434 -2.94 9.98 -13.44
C THR A 434 -3.30 9.75 -14.90
N PRO A 435 -4.12 10.63 -15.52
CA PRO A 435 -4.50 10.49 -16.93
C PRO A 435 -3.30 10.32 -17.86
N GLU A 436 -2.29 11.18 -17.72
CA GLU A 436 -1.10 11.21 -18.58
C GLU A 436 -0.25 9.93 -18.43
N ALA A 437 -0.06 9.44 -17.20
CA ALA A 437 0.69 8.21 -16.98
C ALA A 437 -0.09 6.98 -17.49
N ARG A 438 -1.42 6.96 -17.31
CA ARG A 438 -2.27 5.90 -17.86
C ARG A 438 -2.24 5.87 -19.40
N ASP A 439 -2.21 7.03 -20.05
CA ASP A 439 -2.07 7.12 -21.50
C ASP A 439 -0.70 6.58 -21.95
N LEU A 440 0.38 6.99 -21.28
CA LEU A 440 1.73 6.48 -21.55
C LEU A 440 1.81 4.95 -21.37
N PHE A 441 1.30 4.43 -20.25
CA PHE A 441 1.34 3.00 -19.97
C PHE A 441 0.43 2.18 -20.90
N ALA A 442 -0.70 2.76 -21.34
CA ALA A 442 -1.53 2.12 -22.36
C ALA A 442 -0.80 2.05 -23.71
N CYS A 443 -0.14 3.14 -24.14
CA CYS A 443 0.69 3.13 -25.35
C CYS A 443 1.84 2.11 -25.25
N LEU A 444 2.52 2.06 -24.11
CA LEU A 444 3.59 1.08 -23.83
C LEU A 444 3.08 -0.36 -23.97
N ASN A 445 1.98 -0.69 -23.31
CA ASN A 445 1.39 -2.04 -23.34
C ASN A 445 0.91 -2.41 -24.75
N ALA A 446 0.28 -1.49 -25.49
CA ALA A 446 -0.15 -1.72 -26.86
C ALA A 446 1.03 -1.96 -27.83
N VAL A 447 2.16 -1.28 -27.61
CA VAL A 447 3.39 -1.49 -28.40
C VAL A 447 4.00 -2.87 -28.09
N VAL A 448 4.03 -3.30 -26.82
CA VAL A 448 4.63 -4.58 -26.41
C VAL A 448 3.70 -5.76 -26.71
N SER A 449 2.40 -5.66 -26.44
CA SER A 449 1.42 -6.74 -26.58
C SER A 449 0.34 -6.40 -27.63
N ALA A 450 0.31 -7.16 -28.71
CA ALA A 450 -0.71 -6.99 -29.76
C ALA A 450 -2.13 -7.41 -29.32
N GLY A 451 -2.28 -8.11 -28.19
CA GLY A 451 -3.56 -8.63 -27.70
C GLY A 451 -4.06 -7.95 -26.42
N ASP A 452 -3.54 -6.76 -26.06
CA ASP A 452 -4.04 -5.98 -24.93
C ASP A 452 -5.11 -4.98 -25.39
N ASP A 453 -6.33 -5.48 -25.55
CA ASP A 453 -7.48 -4.70 -26.02
C ASP A 453 -7.83 -3.56 -25.06
N VAL A 454 -7.61 -3.71 -23.75
CA VAL A 454 -7.88 -2.68 -22.75
C VAL A 454 -6.94 -1.48 -22.95
N SER A 455 -5.65 -1.75 -23.13
CA SER A 455 -4.68 -0.71 -23.44
C SER A 455 -4.90 -0.10 -24.82
N LEU A 456 -5.17 -0.92 -25.82
CA LEU A 456 -5.44 -0.45 -27.18
C LEU A 456 -6.70 0.44 -27.27
N PHE A 457 -7.74 0.15 -26.46
CA PHE A 457 -8.94 0.99 -26.34
C PHE A 457 -8.60 2.40 -25.84
N ARG A 458 -7.76 2.49 -24.81
CA ARG A 458 -7.33 3.81 -24.30
C ARG A 458 -6.49 4.57 -25.32
N VAL A 459 -5.61 3.88 -26.06
CA VAL A 459 -4.83 4.47 -27.17
C VAL A 459 -5.76 4.99 -28.25
N ALA A 460 -6.78 4.23 -28.65
CA ALA A 460 -7.74 4.65 -29.66
C ALA A 460 -8.54 5.89 -29.24
N ALA A 461 -8.75 6.08 -27.94
CA ALA A 461 -9.42 7.25 -27.38
C ALA A 461 -8.54 8.51 -27.31
N LEU A 462 -7.23 8.45 -27.65
CA LEU A 462 -6.39 9.65 -27.69
C LEU A 462 -6.91 10.65 -28.73
N PRO A 463 -7.02 11.95 -28.40
CA PRO A 463 -7.65 12.97 -29.26
C PRO A 463 -7.07 13.04 -30.66
N ARG A 464 -5.79 12.74 -30.83
CA ARG A 464 -5.07 12.82 -32.10
C ARG A 464 -5.62 11.88 -33.18
N PHE A 465 -6.18 10.73 -32.78
CA PHE A 465 -6.63 9.71 -33.74
C PHE A 465 -8.05 9.92 -34.22
N LYS A 466 -8.83 10.75 -33.53
CA LYS A 466 -10.21 11.10 -33.91
C LYS A 466 -11.11 9.90 -34.19
N VAL A 467 -10.87 8.78 -33.54
CA VAL A 467 -11.70 7.57 -33.68
C VAL A 467 -13.13 7.88 -33.24
N ASN A 468 -14.11 7.50 -34.05
CA ASN A 468 -15.52 7.62 -33.69
C ASN A 468 -15.93 6.48 -32.74
N PRO A 469 -16.23 6.75 -31.46
CA PRO A 469 -16.51 5.70 -30.50
C PRO A 469 -17.81 4.97 -30.74
N GLU A 470 -18.83 5.62 -31.33
CA GLU A 470 -20.11 4.97 -31.62
C GLU A 470 -19.98 4.00 -32.78
N GLN A 471 -19.25 4.39 -33.81
CA GLN A 471 -18.95 3.53 -34.97
C GLN A 471 -18.11 2.31 -34.50
N LEU A 472 -17.08 2.54 -33.67
CA LEU A 472 -16.26 1.45 -33.12
C LEU A 472 -17.12 0.45 -32.36
N ARG A 473 -18.00 0.93 -31.49
CA ARG A 473 -18.90 0.07 -30.68
C ARG A 473 -19.87 -0.74 -31.57
N GLN A 474 -20.40 -0.13 -32.62
CA GLN A 474 -21.27 -0.84 -33.59
C GLN A 474 -20.52 -1.92 -34.34
N VAL A 475 -19.29 -1.66 -34.79
CA VAL A 475 -18.42 -2.62 -35.48
C VAL A 475 -18.05 -3.78 -34.52
N MET A 476 -17.66 -3.52 -33.30
CA MET A 476 -17.36 -4.56 -32.29
C MET A 476 -18.57 -5.50 -32.07
N ARG A 477 -19.79 -4.95 -32.02
CA ARG A 477 -21.02 -5.75 -31.89
C ARG A 477 -21.33 -6.54 -33.14
N ALA A 478 -21.12 -5.99 -34.33
CA ALA A 478 -21.34 -6.71 -35.59
C ALA A 478 -20.41 -7.94 -35.65
N ILE A 479 -19.12 -7.77 -35.44
CA ILE A 479 -18.14 -8.86 -35.43
C ILE A 479 -18.49 -9.89 -34.35
N ALA A 480 -18.93 -9.48 -33.15
CA ALA A 480 -19.35 -10.37 -32.09
C ALA A 480 -20.63 -11.19 -32.44
N ARG A 481 -21.50 -10.68 -33.33
CA ARG A 481 -22.66 -11.44 -33.86
C ARG A 481 -22.23 -12.48 -34.87
N ASP A 482 -21.37 -12.10 -35.82
CA ASP A 482 -20.86 -12.98 -36.86
C ASP A 482 -20.09 -14.20 -36.28
N ASN A 483 -19.37 -13.99 -35.18
CA ASN A 483 -18.61 -15.03 -34.50
C ASN A 483 -19.49 -16.02 -33.70
N ARG A 484 -20.75 -15.67 -33.36
CA ARG A 484 -21.64 -16.60 -32.65
C ARG A 484 -22.02 -17.82 -33.44
N ASP A 485 -22.04 -17.68 -34.76
CA ASP A 485 -22.38 -18.79 -35.67
C ASP A 485 -21.22 -19.79 -35.85
N HIS A 486 -19.99 -19.43 -35.39
CA HIS A 486 -18.78 -20.24 -35.66
C HIS A 486 -18.13 -20.93 -34.46
N ARG A 487 -18.31 -20.46 -33.24
CA ARG A 487 -17.98 -21.12 -31.94
C ARG A 487 -18.36 -20.21 -30.78
N GLU A 488 -19.10 -20.74 -29.80
CA GLU A 488 -19.31 -20.03 -28.51
C GLU A 488 -17.96 -19.68 -27.87
N GLY A 489 -17.69 -18.40 -27.66
CA GLY A 489 -16.59 -17.95 -26.80
C GLY A 489 -15.37 -17.31 -27.48
N GLN A 490 -15.33 -17.19 -28.82
CA GLN A 490 -14.19 -16.50 -29.43
C GLN A 490 -14.35 -14.99 -29.35
N LEU A 491 -13.53 -14.36 -28.48
CA LEU A 491 -13.47 -12.91 -28.30
C LEU A 491 -12.90 -12.24 -29.56
N VAL A 492 -13.46 -11.12 -29.97
CA VAL A 492 -13.00 -10.37 -31.15
C VAL A 492 -11.88 -9.44 -30.68
N PRO A 493 -10.69 -9.50 -31.28
CA PRO A 493 -9.65 -8.52 -30.99
C PRO A 493 -10.11 -7.11 -31.38
N LEU A 494 -9.86 -6.13 -30.51
CA LEU A 494 -10.19 -4.73 -30.78
C LEU A 494 -9.49 -4.21 -32.05
N SER A 495 -8.30 -4.71 -32.37
CA SER A 495 -7.57 -4.39 -33.59
C SER A 495 -8.38 -4.67 -34.86
N ALA A 496 -9.11 -5.79 -34.91
CA ALA A 496 -9.96 -6.11 -36.05
C ALA A 496 -11.17 -5.14 -36.23
N ALA A 497 -11.64 -4.55 -35.15
CA ALA A 497 -12.67 -3.50 -35.22
C ALA A 497 -12.08 -2.16 -35.63
N LEU A 498 -10.89 -1.83 -35.15
CA LEU A 498 -10.19 -0.58 -35.52
C LEU A 498 -9.86 -0.53 -37.01
N GLU A 499 -9.52 -1.64 -37.66
CA GLU A 499 -9.31 -1.69 -39.13
C GLU A 499 -10.54 -1.22 -39.94
N ARG A 500 -11.73 -1.23 -39.33
CA ARG A 500 -13.01 -0.95 -40.02
C ARG A 500 -13.63 0.40 -39.64
N VAL A 501 -12.93 1.24 -38.87
CA VAL A 501 -13.43 2.54 -38.43
C VAL A 501 -12.48 3.68 -38.82
N GLU A 502 -13.02 4.87 -39.00
CA GLU A 502 -12.23 6.06 -39.26
C GLU A 502 -11.29 6.36 -38.10
N GLY A 503 -10.02 6.70 -38.39
CA GLY A 503 -8.95 6.91 -37.37
C GLY A 503 -8.34 5.61 -36.81
N GLY A 504 -9.00 4.48 -36.99
CA GLY A 504 -8.52 3.22 -36.42
C GLY A 504 -7.25 2.68 -37.08
N ALA A 505 -7.13 2.84 -38.42
CA ALA A 505 -5.92 2.48 -39.15
C ALA A 505 -4.69 3.28 -38.69
N GLU A 506 -4.86 4.58 -38.36
CA GLU A 506 -3.81 5.43 -37.82
C GLU A 506 -3.36 4.97 -36.44
N VAL A 507 -4.28 4.47 -35.59
CA VAL A 507 -3.95 3.88 -34.29
C VAL A 507 -3.02 2.68 -34.47
N LEU A 508 -3.42 1.73 -35.31
CA LEU A 508 -2.67 0.51 -35.58
C LEU A 508 -1.29 0.81 -36.21
N SER A 509 -1.26 1.76 -37.16
CA SER A 509 -0.04 2.25 -37.80
C SER A 509 0.91 2.90 -36.78
N ALA A 510 0.40 3.73 -35.87
CA ALA A 510 1.21 4.35 -34.82
C ALA A 510 1.85 3.31 -33.89
N VAL A 511 1.10 2.28 -33.51
CA VAL A 511 1.63 1.16 -32.71
C VAL A 511 2.73 0.41 -33.46
N GLN A 512 2.50 0.10 -34.76
CA GLN A 512 3.48 -0.62 -35.56
C GLN A 512 4.76 0.18 -35.79
N LEU A 513 4.62 1.48 -36.13
CA LEU A 513 5.77 2.37 -36.36
C LEU A 513 6.60 2.56 -35.09
N ALA A 514 5.95 2.70 -33.93
CA ALA A 514 6.68 2.77 -32.65
C ALA A 514 7.49 1.50 -32.41
N ARG A 515 6.88 0.32 -32.62
CA ARG A 515 7.53 -0.98 -32.46
C ARG A 515 8.73 -1.15 -33.40
N GLU A 516 8.57 -0.78 -34.67
CA GLU A 516 9.65 -0.87 -35.66
C GLU A 516 10.81 0.09 -35.33
N GLU A 517 10.50 1.33 -34.93
CA GLU A 517 11.50 2.33 -34.61
C GLU A 517 12.30 1.93 -33.36
N ILE A 518 11.65 1.40 -32.30
CA ILE A 518 12.27 0.89 -31.09
C ILE A 518 13.22 -0.28 -31.46
N ARG A 519 12.76 -1.22 -32.25
CA ARG A 519 13.56 -2.37 -32.69
C ARG A 519 14.73 -1.92 -33.58
N ARG A 520 14.50 -1.04 -34.53
CA ARG A 520 15.53 -0.52 -35.44
C ARG A 520 16.65 0.19 -34.70
N ARG A 521 16.33 0.90 -33.63
CA ARG A 521 17.31 1.62 -32.80
C ARG A 521 17.94 0.76 -31.71
N GLY A 522 17.43 -0.43 -31.42
CA GLY A 522 17.80 -1.18 -30.21
C GLY A 522 17.60 -0.35 -28.95
N ALA A 523 16.48 0.37 -28.87
CA ALA A 523 16.26 1.37 -27.85
C ALA A 523 15.99 0.72 -26.48
N LYS A 524 16.77 1.14 -25.47
CA LYS A 524 16.53 0.77 -24.07
C LYS A 524 15.23 1.43 -23.56
N ALA A 525 14.73 0.99 -22.44
CA ALA A 525 13.42 1.33 -21.89
C ALA A 525 13.15 2.86 -21.87
N ARG A 526 14.04 3.67 -21.32
CA ARG A 526 13.88 5.13 -21.30
C ARG A 526 13.79 5.75 -22.70
N ALA A 527 14.69 5.34 -23.59
CA ALA A 527 14.70 5.83 -24.97
C ALA A 527 13.47 5.36 -25.74
N ALA A 528 13.03 4.13 -25.52
CA ALA A 528 11.85 3.54 -26.10
C ALA A 528 10.57 4.27 -25.63
N LEU A 529 10.45 4.58 -24.34
CA LEU A 529 9.36 5.45 -23.83
C LEU A 529 9.39 6.83 -24.46
N GLY A 530 10.55 7.41 -24.71
CA GLY A 530 10.69 8.69 -25.44
C GLY A 530 10.18 8.59 -26.88
N ILE A 531 10.41 7.47 -27.59
CA ILE A 531 9.85 7.21 -28.92
C ILE A 531 8.32 7.11 -28.84
N ILE A 532 7.78 6.40 -27.83
CA ILE A 532 6.34 6.27 -27.59
C ILE A 532 5.70 7.66 -27.36
N VAL A 533 6.26 8.45 -26.42
CA VAL A 533 5.77 9.83 -26.15
C VAL A 533 5.65 10.64 -27.44
N LYS A 534 6.70 10.61 -28.28
CA LYS A 534 6.71 11.33 -29.56
C LYS A 534 5.71 10.76 -30.56
N GLN A 535 5.70 9.42 -30.74
CA GLN A 535 4.87 8.75 -31.75
C GLN A 535 3.39 8.90 -31.47
N PHE A 536 2.99 8.89 -30.18
CA PHE A 536 1.59 9.05 -29.79
C PHE A 536 1.19 10.50 -29.48
N GLY A 537 2.11 11.46 -29.63
CA GLY A 537 1.84 12.90 -29.43
C GLY A 537 1.48 13.25 -27.99
N LEU A 538 2.07 12.55 -27.01
CA LEU A 538 1.91 12.87 -25.61
C LEU A 538 2.76 14.10 -25.23
N ASP A 539 2.33 14.86 -24.22
CA ASP A 539 3.05 16.08 -23.78
C ASP A 539 4.37 15.73 -23.09
N ALA A 540 5.46 15.80 -23.84
CA ALA A 540 6.80 15.53 -23.32
C ALA A 540 7.24 16.49 -22.20
N ALA A 541 6.61 17.65 -22.04
CA ALA A 541 6.93 18.62 -20.99
C ALA A 541 6.17 18.32 -19.69
N SER A 542 5.21 17.40 -19.70
CA SER A 542 4.47 16.99 -18.49
C SER A 542 5.41 16.49 -17.40
N PRO A 543 5.36 17.06 -16.17
CA PRO A 543 6.12 16.55 -15.03
C PRO A 543 5.85 15.08 -14.73
N ILE A 544 4.64 14.61 -15.00
CA ILE A 544 4.20 13.23 -14.81
C ILE A 544 4.94 12.30 -15.78
N LEU A 545 5.00 12.68 -17.08
CA LEU A 545 5.73 11.88 -18.06
C LEU A 545 7.24 11.92 -17.81
N GLN A 546 7.78 13.07 -17.38
CA GLN A 546 9.18 13.15 -16.98
C GLN A 546 9.51 12.24 -15.78
N ALA A 547 8.64 12.16 -14.77
CA ALA A 547 8.80 11.24 -13.65
C ALA A 547 8.77 9.77 -14.11
N ALA A 548 7.88 9.41 -15.04
CA ALA A 548 7.85 8.05 -15.61
C ALA A 548 9.13 7.72 -16.41
N LEU A 549 9.65 8.68 -17.19
CA LEU A 549 10.91 8.52 -17.93
C LEU A 549 12.11 8.40 -16.99
N GLN A 550 12.14 9.17 -15.91
CA GLN A 550 13.17 9.07 -14.88
C GLN A 550 13.12 7.71 -14.19
N PHE A 551 11.92 7.25 -13.81
CA PHE A 551 11.73 5.91 -13.24
C PHE A 551 12.31 4.82 -14.15
N ALA A 552 12.02 4.87 -15.45
CA ALA A 552 12.58 3.93 -16.42
C ALA A 552 14.11 4.00 -16.49
N GLN A 553 14.71 5.21 -16.41
CA GLN A 553 16.14 5.40 -16.36
C GLN A 553 16.79 4.81 -15.10
N GLU A 554 16.13 4.94 -13.95
CA GLU A 554 16.59 4.34 -12.69
C GLU A 554 16.46 2.83 -12.74
N TRP A 555 15.35 2.35 -13.31
CA TRP A 555 15.12 0.93 -13.53
C TRP A 555 16.21 0.29 -14.41
N GLU A 556 16.67 0.93 -15.49
CA GLU A 556 17.75 0.43 -16.35
C GLU A 556 19.06 0.15 -15.61
N LYS A 557 19.29 0.80 -14.46
CA LYS A 557 20.49 0.64 -13.63
C LYS A 557 20.40 -0.52 -12.65
N LYS A 558 19.22 -1.11 -12.48
CA LYS A 558 18.99 -2.17 -11.49
C LYS A 558 19.67 -3.46 -11.92
N LYS A 559 20.40 -4.10 -11.01
CA LYS A 559 21.06 -5.39 -11.26
C LYS A 559 20.10 -6.58 -11.38
N LEU A 560 18.86 -6.40 -11.00
CA LEU A 560 17.81 -7.40 -11.14
C LEU A 560 17.43 -7.67 -12.61
N ASN A 561 17.69 -6.72 -13.51
CA ASN A 561 17.24 -6.79 -14.90
C ASN A 561 18.17 -7.69 -15.73
N LYS A 562 17.56 -8.61 -16.49
CA LYS A 562 18.27 -9.45 -17.46
C LYS A 562 18.57 -8.67 -18.73
N THR A 563 17.62 -7.84 -19.15
CA THR A 563 17.75 -6.92 -20.27
C THR A 563 17.27 -5.52 -19.87
N THR A 564 17.41 -4.55 -20.75
CA THR A 564 16.86 -3.19 -20.56
C THR A 564 15.81 -2.88 -21.64
N GLU A 565 15.17 -3.90 -22.17
CA GLU A 565 14.15 -3.84 -23.21
C GLU A 565 12.77 -3.55 -22.63
N LEU A 566 11.82 -3.14 -23.48
CA LEU A 566 10.48 -2.74 -23.05
C LEU A 566 9.67 -3.89 -22.45
N GLU A 567 9.82 -5.09 -22.98
CA GLU A 567 9.13 -6.28 -22.52
C GLU A 567 9.44 -6.56 -21.05
N GLU A 568 10.71 -6.44 -20.67
CA GLU A 568 11.12 -6.62 -19.28
C GLU A 568 10.65 -5.48 -18.37
N LEU A 569 10.61 -4.24 -18.88
CA LEU A 569 10.03 -3.13 -18.14
C LEU A 569 8.53 -3.34 -17.89
N VAL A 570 7.77 -3.80 -18.89
CA VAL A 570 6.33 -4.08 -18.73
C VAL A 570 6.09 -5.17 -17.68
N ASP A 571 6.86 -6.26 -17.73
CA ASP A 571 6.78 -7.32 -16.71
C ASP A 571 7.18 -6.79 -15.32
N TYR A 572 8.25 -5.98 -15.24
CA TYR A 572 8.64 -5.35 -14.00
C TYR A 572 7.54 -4.43 -13.44
N LEU A 573 6.94 -3.55 -14.26
CA LEU A 573 5.87 -2.64 -13.84
C LEU A 573 4.63 -3.40 -13.35
N ARG A 574 4.29 -4.53 -13.97
CA ARG A 574 3.20 -5.40 -13.53
C ARG A 574 3.45 -5.91 -12.11
N TYR A 575 4.60 -6.52 -11.86
CA TYR A 575 4.98 -7.03 -10.54
C TYR A 575 5.23 -5.91 -9.53
N PHE A 576 5.79 -4.78 -9.96
CA PHE A 576 6.00 -3.62 -9.12
C PHE A 576 4.69 -3.07 -8.55
N ARG A 577 3.63 -3.01 -9.37
CA ARG A 577 2.29 -2.63 -8.93
C ARG A 577 1.66 -3.68 -8.00
N GLU A 578 1.81 -4.96 -8.31
CA GLU A 578 1.35 -6.07 -7.47
C GLU A 578 2.01 -6.02 -6.08
N ALA A 579 3.28 -5.67 -6.02
CA ALA A 579 4.03 -5.43 -4.79
C ALA A 579 3.65 -4.13 -4.05
N GLY A 580 2.70 -3.34 -4.56
CA GLY A 580 2.34 -2.03 -3.99
C GLY A 580 3.40 -0.95 -4.25
N GLY A 581 4.18 -1.08 -5.32
CA GLY A 581 5.15 -0.07 -5.73
C GLY A 581 4.50 1.24 -6.17
N VAL A 582 5.17 2.34 -5.90
CA VAL A 582 4.75 3.72 -6.19
C VAL A 582 5.79 4.40 -7.08
N ILE A 583 5.35 5.03 -8.16
CA ILE A 583 6.19 5.91 -8.96
C ILE A 583 5.94 7.34 -8.47
N PRO A 584 6.84 7.92 -7.65
CA PRO A 584 6.57 9.19 -7.01
C PRO A 584 6.73 10.36 -8.00
N LEU A 585 5.81 11.32 -7.93
CA LEU A 585 6.04 12.64 -8.51
C LEU A 585 7.00 13.42 -7.60
N PRO A 586 8.14 13.88 -8.09
CA PRO A 586 9.06 14.69 -7.30
C PRO A 586 8.37 15.99 -6.84
N ALA A 587 8.36 16.23 -5.52
CA ALA A 587 7.84 17.47 -4.97
C ALA A 587 8.87 18.59 -5.14
N SER A 588 8.42 19.78 -5.55
CA SER A 588 9.27 20.98 -5.57
C SER A 588 9.35 21.57 -4.16
N GLU A 589 10.53 21.53 -3.54
CA GLU A 589 10.77 22.12 -2.21
C GLU A 589 10.55 23.66 -2.15
N SER A 590 10.63 24.33 -3.28
CA SER A 590 10.51 25.79 -3.40
C SER A 590 9.06 26.27 -3.61
N GLU A 591 8.09 25.37 -3.67
CA GLU A 591 6.72 25.74 -4.00
C GLU A 591 5.95 26.27 -2.78
N ASN A 592 5.42 27.50 -2.87
CA ASN A 592 4.51 28.03 -1.86
C ASN A 592 3.12 27.39 -1.99
N ALA A 593 2.95 26.21 -1.40
CA ALA A 593 1.75 25.38 -1.49
C ALA A 593 1.49 24.66 -0.16
N VAL A 594 0.23 24.34 0.13
CA VAL A 594 -0.18 23.51 1.27
C VAL A 594 0.41 22.10 1.10
N ARG A 595 1.04 21.55 2.12
CA ARG A 595 1.68 20.24 2.04
C ARG A 595 0.80 19.15 2.63
N LEU A 596 0.49 18.14 1.81
CA LEU A 596 -0.27 16.96 2.20
C LEU A 596 0.64 15.74 2.27
N MET A 597 0.70 15.07 3.43
CA MET A 597 1.57 13.92 3.62
C MET A 597 1.07 12.96 4.69
N THR A 598 1.60 11.74 4.67
CA THR A 598 1.36 10.81 5.79
C THR A 598 2.10 11.30 7.05
N VAL A 599 1.60 10.89 8.23
CA VAL A 599 2.30 11.21 9.49
C VAL A 599 3.72 10.68 9.50
N HIS A 600 3.98 9.50 8.91
CA HIS A 600 5.34 8.95 8.78
C HIS A 600 6.24 9.86 7.92
N GLY A 601 5.71 10.36 6.80
CA GLY A 601 6.43 11.31 5.95
C GLY A 601 6.68 12.68 6.60
N ALA A 602 5.87 13.05 7.61
CA ALA A 602 6.03 14.30 8.34
C ALA A 602 7.06 14.23 9.48
N LYS A 603 7.61 13.03 9.78
CA LYS A 603 8.67 12.90 10.80
C LYS A 603 9.89 13.76 10.40
N GLY A 604 10.41 14.53 11.34
CA GLY A 604 11.50 15.50 11.09
C GLY A 604 11.02 16.88 10.62
N LEU A 605 9.85 16.99 9.98
CA LEU A 605 9.29 18.26 9.51
C LEU A 605 8.53 19.02 10.62
N GLU A 606 8.24 20.30 10.36
CA GLU A 606 7.41 21.15 11.23
C GLU A 606 6.67 22.20 10.40
N PHE A 607 5.46 22.57 10.85
CA PHE A 607 4.60 23.54 10.18
C PHE A 607 4.02 24.52 11.22
N PRO A 608 3.87 25.81 10.89
CA PRO A 608 3.13 26.75 11.72
C PRO A 608 1.72 26.26 12.06
N HIS A 609 1.01 25.71 11.06
CA HIS A 609 -0.37 25.25 11.23
C HIS A 609 -0.49 23.80 10.76
N VAL A 610 -0.97 22.91 11.63
CA VAL A 610 -1.15 21.48 11.32
C VAL A 610 -2.60 21.08 11.42
N PHE A 611 -3.03 20.26 10.45
CA PHE A 611 -4.32 19.60 10.40
C PHE A 611 -4.11 18.08 10.41
N ILE A 612 -4.83 17.37 11.30
CA ILE A 612 -4.83 15.91 11.36
C ILE A 612 -6.20 15.40 10.90
N LEU A 613 -6.22 14.59 9.85
CA LEU A 613 -7.44 14.06 9.26
C LEU A 613 -7.85 12.73 9.89
N ARG A 614 -9.17 12.46 9.92
CA ARG A 614 -9.74 11.15 10.29
C ARG A 614 -9.25 10.60 11.63
N ALA A 615 -9.19 11.45 12.66
CA ALA A 615 -8.69 11.10 13.99
C ALA A 615 -9.67 10.25 14.81
N ASN A 616 -10.18 9.17 14.23
CA ASN A 616 -11.07 8.19 14.85
C ASN A 616 -10.84 6.78 14.28
N PRO A 617 -10.98 5.72 15.12
CA PRO A 617 -10.90 4.34 14.66
C PRO A 617 -11.97 4.02 13.59
N PRO A 618 -11.67 3.11 12.62
CA PRO A 618 -10.40 2.41 12.41
C PRO A 618 -9.41 3.17 11.51
N ALA A 619 -9.66 4.45 11.18
CA ALA A 619 -8.83 5.23 10.27
C ALA A 619 -7.53 5.69 10.95
N PHE A 620 -7.63 6.32 12.13
CA PHE A 620 -6.49 6.71 12.96
C PHE A 620 -6.94 6.79 14.44
N PRO A 621 -6.51 5.86 15.32
CA PRO A 621 -5.55 4.76 15.11
C PRO A 621 -6.08 3.66 14.18
N SER A 622 -5.16 3.02 13.45
CA SER A 622 -5.45 1.86 12.61
C SER A 622 -5.56 0.58 13.45
N SER A 623 -6.36 -0.38 12.95
CA SER A 623 -6.47 -1.68 13.60
C SER A 623 -5.24 -2.55 13.31
N TYR A 624 -4.81 -3.33 14.31
CA TYR A 624 -3.79 -4.34 14.14
C TYR A 624 -4.25 -5.42 13.14
N LYS A 625 -3.37 -5.79 12.24
CA LYS A 625 -3.56 -6.92 11.32
C LYS A 625 -2.51 -7.96 11.62
N GLU A 626 -2.95 -9.20 11.77
CA GLU A 626 -2.05 -10.33 11.94
C GLU A 626 -1.43 -10.73 10.61
N THR A 627 -0.15 -11.08 10.62
CA THR A 627 0.60 -11.53 9.44
C THR A 627 0.44 -13.04 9.27
N LEU A 628 0.53 -13.54 8.02
CA LEU A 628 0.51 -14.98 7.73
C LEU A 628 1.78 -15.67 8.25
N VAL A 629 2.91 -14.93 8.26
CA VAL A 629 4.21 -15.42 8.72
C VAL A 629 4.63 -14.55 9.91
N ALA A 630 4.42 -15.05 11.12
CA ALA A 630 4.78 -14.32 12.33
C ALA A 630 6.23 -14.59 12.73
N PHE A 631 6.94 -13.57 13.21
CA PHE A 631 8.27 -13.73 13.78
C PHE A 631 8.17 -14.29 15.21
N PRO A 632 8.80 -15.44 15.53
CA PRO A 632 8.73 -16.07 16.85
C PRO A 632 9.36 -15.21 17.95
N ARG A 633 8.71 -15.13 19.12
CA ARG A 633 9.23 -14.37 20.26
C ARG A 633 10.51 -15.00 20.82
N GLU A 634 10.61 -16.31 20.76
CA GLU A 634 11.72 -17.13 21.25
C GLU A 634 13.02 -16.86 20.49
N LEU A 635 12.94 -16.21 19.33
CA LEU A 635 14.09 -15.80 18.51
C LEU A 635 14.54 -14.36 18.77
N ARG A 636 13.77 -13.59 19.54
CA ARG A 636 14.22 -12.27 19.98
C ARG A 636 15.32 -12.42 21.00
N ASP A 637 16.26 -11.50 20.96
CA ASP A 637 17.24 -11.39 22.02
C ASP A 637 16.52 -11.19 23.37
N PRO A 638 16.85 -11.97 24.44
CA PRO A 638 16.21 -11.83 25.74
C PRO A 638 16.22 -10.40 26.29
N ASP A 639 17.27 -9.65 25.98
CA ASP A 639 17.42 -8.29 26.45
C ASP A 639 16.53 -7.29 25.68
N SER A 640 16.17 -7.62 24.43
CA SER A 640 15.24 -6.84 23.61
C SER A 640 13.77 -7.26 23.75
N ALA A 641 13.52 -8.43 24.33
CA ALA A 641 12.20 -9.02 24.46
C ALA A 641 11.34 -8.24 25.46
N THR A 642 10.09 -7.97 25.10
CA THR A 642 9.07 -7.42 26.00
C THR A 642 7.98 -8.45 26.23
N GLU A 643 7.34 -8.44 27.40
CA GLU A 643 6.20 -9.33 27.69
C GLU A 643 4.93 -8.94 26.93
N ALA A 644 4.85 -7.72 26.41
CA ALA A 644 3.68 -7.22 25.69
C ALA A 644 3.47 -7.95 24.36
N ASP A 645 2.22 -8.26 24.05
CA ASP A 645 1.83 -8.86 22.77
C ASP A 645 1.91 -7.85 21.62
N ASP A 646 1.97 -8.34 20.38
CA ASP A 646 2.11 -7.49 19.19
C ASP A 646 0.94 -6.54 19.00
N LYS A 647 -0.27 -6.92 19.43
CA LYS A 647 -1.46 -6.04 19.38
C LYS A 647 -1.33 -4.87 20.35
N THR A 648 -0.80 -5.09 21.55
CA THR A 648 -0.52 -4.05 22.55
C THR A 648 0.58 -3.12 22.03
N LEU A 649 1.68 -3.67 21.51
CA LEU A 649 2.78 -2.90 20.96
C LEU A 649 2.33 -2.05 19.76
N ASN A 650 1.43 -2.57 18.91
CA ASN A 650 0.85 -1.80 17.81
C ASN A 650 -0.02 -0.63 18.31
N LYS A 651 -0.82 -0.84 19.36
CA LYS A 651 -1.60 0.26 19.97
C LYS A 651 -0.71 1.37 20.51
N GLU A 652 0.39 0.99 21.13
CA GLU A 652 1.38 1.95 21.64
C GLU A 652 2.07 2.71 20.51
N GLU A 653 2.41 2.03 19.42
CA GLU A 653 3.02 2.64 18.23
C GLU A 653 2.05 3.61 17.53
N GLU A 654 0.79 3.24 17.34
CA GLU A 654 -0.24 4.13 16.79
C GLU A 654 -0.43 5.39 17.66
N ARG A 655 -0.33 5.27 19.01
CA ARG A 655 -0.38 6.41 19.90
C ARG A 655 0.86 7.30 19.77
N ARG A 656 2.06 6.73 19.66
CA ARG A 656 3.30 7.47 19.33
C ARG A 656 3.18 8.18 17.99
N LEU A 657 2.63 7.50 16.99
CA LEU A 657 2.42 8.08 15.66
C LEU A 657 1.48 9.29 15.74
N PHE A 658 0.41 9.21 16.53
CA PHE A 658 -0.47 10.34 16.74
C PHE A 658 0.23 11.49 17.50
N TYR A 659 1.04 11.17 18.50
CA TYR A 659 1.89 12.13 19.21
C TYR A 659 2.86 12.84 18.26
N VAL A 660 3.49 12.08 17.35
CA VAL A 660 4.34 12.66 16.29
C VAL A 660 3.54 13.64 15.44
N ALA A 661 2.33 13.29 15.00
CA ALA A 661 1.48 14.19 14.22
C ALA A 661 1.18 15.51 14.96
N MET A 662 0.79 15.44 16.24
CA MET A 662 0.51 16.63 17.05
C MET A 662 1.73 17.52 17.22
N THR A 663 2.91 16.92 17.43
CA THR A 663 4.17 17.64 17.68
C THR A 663 4.84 18.20 16.41
N ARG A 664 4.22 18.06 15.24
CA ARG A 664 4.63 18.78 14.01
C ARG A 664 4.16 20.22 14.01
N ALA A 665 3.14 20.55 14.81
CA ALA A 665 2.57 21.90 14.90
C ALA A 665 3.44 22.85 15.73
N ARG A 666 3.64 24.06 15.20
CA ARG A 666 4.32 25.16 15.90
C ARG A 666 3.36 26.07 16.64
N ASP A 667 2.38 26.60 15.92
CA ASP A 667 1.54 27.70 16.37
C ASP A 667 0.08 27.28 16.58
N SER A 668 -0.48 26.42 15.73
CA SER A 668 -1.84 25.92 15.88
C SER A 668 -2.01 24.47 15.40
N LEU A 669 -2.94 23.76 16.04
CA LEU A 669 -3.29 22.38 15.73
C LEU A 669 -4.81 22.22 15.66
N ARG A 670 -5.29 21.66 14.53
CA ARG A 670 -6.69 21.26 14.33
C ARG A 670 -6.76 19.77 14.03
N ILE A 671 -7.67 19.06 14.70
CA ILE A 671 -7.83 17.62 14.60
C ILE A 671 -9.26 17.34 14.17
N TYR A 672 -9.45 16.63 13.07
CA TYR A 672 -10.76 16.29 12.53
C TYR A 672 -11.18 14.88 12.93
N ALA A 673 -12.33 14.75 13.58
CA ALA A 673 -12.86 13.48 14.02
C ALA A 673 -14.38 13.42 13.88
N LYS A 674 -14.91 12.26 13.47
CA LYS A 674 -16.36 12.04 13.36
C LYS A 674 -16.97 11.93 14.76
N GLU A 675 -18.17 12.49 14.94
CA GLU A 675 -18.96 12.33 16.18
C GLU A 675 -19.20 10.85 16.53
N GLY A 676 -19.30 10.55 17.81
CA GLY A 676 -19.60 9.22 18.32
C GLY A 676 -21.06 8.81 18.06
N THR A 677 -21.30 7.51 18.02
CA THR A 677 -22.63 6.91 17.78
C THR A 677 -23.51 6.82 19.04
N GLY A 678 -23.00 7.27 20.18
CA GLY A 678 -23.73 7.23 21.45
C GLY A 678 -24.91 8.22 21.49
N LYS A 679 -26.07 7.79 22.03
CA LYS A 679 -27.25 8.65 22.15
C LYS A 679 -27.04 9.84 23.10
N ILE A 680 -26.24 9.66 24.15
CA ILE A 680 -25.99 10.66 25.21
C ILE A 680 -24.66 11.36 25.02
N ASN A 681 -23.61 10.62 24.63
CA ASN A 681 -22.27 11.15 24.41
C ASN A 681 -21.93 11.11 22.93
N LYS A 682 -21.82 12.27 22.31
CA LYS A 682 -21.47 12.46 20.90
C LYS A 682 -19.98 12.73 20.68
N ASN A 683 -19.13 12.70 21.72
CA ASN A 683 -17.70 12.87 21.55
C ASN A 683 -17.14 11.77 20.61
N PRO A 684 -16.20 12.13 19.73
CA PRO A 684 -15.52 11.16 18.88
C PRO A 684 -14.95 10.00 19.69
N ALA A 685 -14.85 8.81 19.08
CA ALA A 685 -14.29 7.63 19.73
C ALA A 685 -12.74 7.67 19.82
N GLY A 686 -12.15 6.81 20.64
CA GLY A 686 -10.71 6.64 20.77
C GLY A 686 -10.02 7.84 21.41
N TYR A 687 -8.83 8.19 20.93
CA TYR A 687 -7.97 9.25 21.52
C TYR A 687 -8.69 10.59 21.69
N MET A 688 -9.60 10.94 20.81
CA MET A 688 -10.31 12.20 20.87
C MET A 688 -11.27 12.26 22.06
N ARG A 689 -11.91 11.15 22.40
CA ARG A 689 -12.75 11.06 23.61
C ARG A 689 -11.92 11.28 24.86
N ASP A 690 -10.81 10.55 24.95
CA ASP A 690 -9.89 10.63 26.11
C ASP A 690 -9.39 12.06 26.34
N LEU A 691 -9.02 12.76 25.25
CA LEU A 691 -8.52 14.13 25.31
C LEU A 691 -9.62 15.15 25.65
N ILE A 692 -10.81 15.04 25.04
CA ILE A 692 -11.95 15.98 25.26
C ILE A 692 -12.48 15.85 26.69
N GLU A 693 -12.58 14.63 27.22
CA GLU A 693 -13.11 14.35 28.57
C GLU A 693 -12.08 14.61 29.67
N ASN A 694 -10.82 14.83 29.33
CA ASN A 694 -9.78 15.16 30.30
C ASN A 694 -9.90 16.61 30.82
N LYS A 695 -10.44 16.75 32.01
CA LYS A 695 -10.67 18.03 32.66
C LYS A 695 -9.42 18.91 32.82
N THR A 696 -8.23 18.31 32.89
CA THR A 696 -6.97 19.07 33.01
C THR A 696 -6.62 19.80 31.73
N LEU A 697 -7.21 19.41 30.60
CA LEU A 697 -6.99 20.00 29.27
C LEU A 697 -8.02 21.10 28.93
N ALA A 698 -9.02 21.35 29.74
CA ALA A 698 -10.15 22.24 29.41
C ALA A 698 -9.75 23.64 28.91
N ARG A 699 -8.60 24.18 29.34
CA ARG A 699 -8.09 25.46 28.84
C ARG A 699 -7.14 25.33 27.63
N TRP A 700 -6.71 24.12 27.32
CA TRP A 700 -5.71 23.86 26.29
C TRP A 700 -6.28 23.18 25.04
N LEU A 701 -7.45 22.56 25.17
CA LEU A 701 -8.11 21.83 24.09
C LEU A 701 -9.62 22.15 24.10
N THR A 702 -10.17 22.42 22.92
CA THR A 702 -11.59 22.74 22.72
C THR A 702 -12.19 21.90 21.62
N ALA A 703 -13.31 21.25 21.89
CA ALA A 703 -14.14 20.60 20.88
C ALA A 703 -15.06 21.65 20.22
N ILE A 704 -15.05 21.72 18.91
CA ILE A 704 -15.86 22.65 18.12
C ILE A 704 -16.58 21.89 17.00
N PRO A 705 -17.81 22.28 16.63
CA PRO A 705 -18.47 21.71 15.46
C PRO A 705 -17.75 22.17 14.18
N ALA A 706 -17.83 21.37 13.12
CA ALA A 706 -17.42 21.80 11.79
C ALA A 706 -18.27 23.01 11.36
N ARG A 707 -17.66 23.94 10.65
CA ARG A 707 -18.40 25.05 10.03
C ARG A 707 -19.35 24.49 8.99
N GLY A 708 -20.60 24.92 9.00
CA GLY A 708 -21.54 24.59 7.94
C GLY A 708 -21.03 25.06 6.59
N THR A 709 -21.34 24.35 5.53
CA THR A 709 -21.05 24.72 4.14
C THR A 709 -21.76 26.02 3.79
N GLN A 710 -21.17 27.17 4.06
CA GLN A 710 -21.47 28.40 3.33
C GLN A 710 -20.56 28.42 2.11
N THR A 711 -21.04 27.90 1.02
CA THR A 711 -20.49 28.12 -0.31
C THR A 711 -20.72 29.56 -0.72
N THR A 712 -19.89 30.48 -0.25
CA THR A 712 -19.75 31.76 -0.94
C THR A 712 -18.87 31.50 -2.15
N LEU A 713 -19.50 31.35 -3.31
CA LEU A 713 -18.87 31.46 -4.60
C LEU A 713 -18.18 32.84 -4.69
N ASP A 714 -16.92 32.91 -4.35
CA ASP A 714 -16.09 34.07 -4.66
C ASP A 714 -15.81 34.04 -6.18
N ILE A 715 -16.58 34.80 -6.94
CA ILE A 715 -16.53 34.92 -8.42
C ILE A 715 -15.20 35.55 -8.88
N PHE A 716 -14.29 35.92 -7.97
CA PHE A 716 -13.04 36.62 -8.25
C PHE A 716 -11.77 35.90 -7.73
N ALA A 717 -11.70 34.58 -7.90
CA ALA A 717 -10.44 33.88 -7.64
C ALA A 717 -9.46 34.07 -8.80
N GLU A 718 -8.45 34.90 -8.59
CA GLU A 718 -7.37 35.23 -9.57
C GLU A 718 -6.40 34.10 -9.90
N ALA A 719 -6.65 32.87 -9.53
CA ALA A 719 -5.87 31.72 -10.00
C ALA A 719 -6.77 30.49 -10.06
N SER A 720 -7.37 30.26 -11.22
CA SER A 720 -8.01 28.98 -11.47
C SER A 720 -6.94 27.89 -11.58
N LEU A 721 -6.95 26.98 -10.61
CA LEU A 721 -6.32 25.68 -10.82
C LEU A 721 -7.19 24.98 -11.85
N ALA A 722 -6.67 24.76 -13.05
CA ALA A 722 -7.37 23.96 -14.05
C ALA A 722 -7.06 22.49 -13.79
N TYR A 723 -8.11 21.68 -13.66
CA TYR A 723 -7.95 20.25 -13.80
C TYR A 723 -7.53 19.92 -15.23
N PRO A 724 -6.67 18.91 -15.45
CA PRO A 724 -6.45 18.41 -16.79
C PRO A 724 -7.81 18.09 -17.42
N ALA A 725 -7.93 18.31 -18.72
CA ALA A 725 -9.14 17.97 -19.46
C ALA A 725 -9.54 16.51 -19.16
N GLU A 726 -10.85 16.26 -19.12
CA GLU A 726 -11.36 14.91 -18.94
C GLU A 726 -10.78 13.99 -20.01
N SER A 727 -10.34 12.78 -19.61
CA SER A 727 -9.81 11.83 -20.59
C SER A 727 -10.91 11.51 -21.60
N GLN A 728 -10.56 11.48 -22.88
CA GLN A 728 -11.53 11.12 -23.95
C GLN A 728 -12.15 9.74 -23.70
N THR A 729 -11.43 8.85 -23.03
CA THR A 729 -11.93 7.54 -22.59
C THR A 729 -13.18 7.68 -21.72
N ASN A 730 -13.21 8.66 -20.79
CA ASN A 730 -14.37 8.90 -19.95
C ASN A 730 -15.57 9.36 -20.75
N LEU A 731 -15.36 10.27 -21.73
CA LEU A 731 -16.42 10.71 -22.63
C LEU A 731 -17.01 9.56 -23.45
N TRP A 732 -16.22 8.56 -23.83
CA TRP A 732 -16.71 7.37 -24.51
C TRP A 732 -17.64 6.55 -23.63
N PHE A 733 -17.44 6.56 -22.30
CA PHE A 733 -18.32 5.86 -21.37
C PHE A 733 -19.67 6.56 -21.16
N ASP A 734 -19.79 7.84 -21.46
CA ASP A 734 -21.05 8.59 -21.36
C ASP A 734 -22.01 8.33 -22.52
N LEU A 735 -21.54 7.68 -23.60
CA LEU A 735 -22.41 7.31 -24.72
C LEU A 735 -23.60 6.46 -24.24
N PRO A 736 -24.83 6.74 -24.73
CA PRO A 736 -26.00 5.94 -24.41
C PRO A 736 -25.78 4.47 -24.82
N VAL A 737 -26.24 3.53 -24.02
CA VAL A 737 -26.17 2.10 -24.38
C VAL A 737 -27.03 1.80 -25.59
N LEU A 738 -26.62 0.81 -26.35
CA LEU A 738 -27.42 0.28 -27.42
C LEU A 738 -28.57 -0.57 -26.85
N ASP A 739 -29.74 -0.50 -27.48
CA ASP A 739 -30.97 -1.17 -27.05
C ASP A 739 -30.80 -2.68 -26.79
N GLY A 740 -31.59 -3.21 -25.86
CA GLY A 740 -31.74 -4.64 -25.63
C GLY A 740 -30.82 -5.31 -24.60
N LEU A 741 -29.90 -4.59 -23.94
CA LEU A 741 -29.03 -5.20 -22.92
C LEU A 741 -29.77 -5.73 -21.69
N HIS A 742 -30.92 -5.15 -21.36
CA HIS A 742 -31.78 -5.54 -20.25
C HIS A 742 -32.69 -6.72 -20.55
N THR A 743 -32.84 -7.09 -21.84
CA THR A 743 -33.80 -8.13 -22.26
C THR A 743 -33.32 -9.57 -21.99
N ARG A 744 -31.99 -9.74 -21.79
CA ARG A 744 -31.40 -11.07 -21.53
C ARG A 744 -30.25 -10.99 -20.52
N LEU A 745 -30.47 -11.51 -19.31
CA LEU A 745 -29.53 -11.44 -18.20
C LEU A 745 -29.23 -12.85 -17.65
N SER A 746 -28.04 -13.02 -17.06
CA SER A 746 -27.71 -14.17 -16.21
C SER A 746 -27.55 -13.72 -14.75
N ALA A 747 -27.52 -14.63 -13.79
CA ALA A 747 -27.22 -14.33 -12.40
C ALA A 747 -25.91 -13.52 -12.28
N SER A 748 -24.84 -13.99 -12.93
CA SER A 748 -23.54 -13.30 -12.94
C SER A 748 -23.58 -11.90 -13.58
N ALA A 749 -24.45 -11.69 -14.58
CA ALA A 749 -24.65 -10.38 -15.21
C ALA A 749 -25.29 -9.39 -14.23
N VAL A 750 -26.33 -9.85 -13.49
CA VAL A 750 -26.98 -9.05 -12.44
C VAL A 750 -25.98 -8.71 -11.33
N ASP A 751 -25.24 -9.69 -10.82
CA ASP A 751 -24.21 -9.48 -9.79
C ASP A 751 -23.11 -8.51 -10.25
N THR A 752 -22.66 -8.59 -11.51
CA THR A 752 -21.69 -7.65 -12.09
C THR A 752 -22.26 -6.24 -12.15
N TYR A 753 -23.51 -6.08 -12.60
CA TYR A 753 -24.18 -4.78 -12.66
C TYR A 753 -24.35 -4.14 -11.27
N GLU A 754 -24.82 -4.90 -10.31
CA GLU A 754 -24.99 -4.45 -8.92
C GLU A 754 -23.65 -4.08 -8.27
N ARG A 755 -22.61 -4.86 -8.55
CA ARG A 755 -21.23 -4.62 -8.08
C ARG A 755 -20.64 -3.37 -8.71
N CYS A 756 -20.72 -3.22 -10.03
CA CYS A 756 -20.21 -2.08 -10.77
C CYS A 756 -20.89 -1.94 -12.14
N GLY A 757 -21.75 -0.93 -12.31
CA GLY A 757 -22.45 -0.68 -13.58
C GLY A 757 -21.50 -0.41 -14.75
N LEU A 758 -20.38 0.30 -14.53
CA LEU A 758 -19.38 0.55 -15.57
C LEU A 758 -18.71 -0.75 -16.03
N GLN A 759 -18.35 -1.65 -15.13
CA GLN A 759 -17.80 -2.97 -15.52
C GLN A 759 -18.77 -3.72 -16.40
N PHE A 760 -20.04 -3.76 -16.03
CA PHE A 760 -21.09 -4.39 -16.85
C PHE A 760 -21.18 -3.75 -18.25
N LYS A 761 -21.12 -2.40 -18.35
CA LYS A 761 -21.14 -1.68 -19.62
C LYS A 761 -19.96 -2.07 -20.52
N LEU A 762 -18.75 -2.12 -19.98
CA LEU A 762 -17.55 -2.53 -20.73
C LEU A 762 -17.63 -3.97 -21.24
N GLU A 763 -18.11 -4.89 -20.41
CA GLU A 763 -18.23 -6.30 -20.77
C GLU A 763 -19.35 -6.57 -21.77
N ARG A 764 -20.50 -5.92 -21.62
CA ARG A 764 -21.72 -6.27 -22.36
C ARG A 764 -22.06 -5.34 -23.51
N ASP A 765 -21.85 -4.02 -23.32
CA ASP A 765 -22.13 -3.01 -24.35
C ASP A 765 -20.94 -2.87 -25.29
N TRP A 766 -19.75 -2.62 -24.76
CA TRP A 766 -18.52 -2.51 -25.52
C TRP A 766 -17.95 -3.85 -26.00
N ARG A 767 -18.39 -4.97 -25.42
CA ARG A 767 -17.85 -6.32 -25.71
C ARG A 767 -16.35 -6.41 -25.59
N MET A 768 -15.77 -5.64 -24.67
CA MET A 768 -14.32 -5.65 -24.46
C MET A 768 -13.87 -6.99 -23.90
N ALA A 769 -12.94 -7.61 -24.60
CA ALA A 769 -12.28 -8.81 -24.16
C ALA A 769 -11.32 -8.49 -23.01
N ALA A 770 -11.66 -8.91 -21.79
CA ALA A 770 -10.67 -9.03 -20.76
C ALA A 770 -10.04 -10.42 -20.80
N LYS A 771 -8.75 -10.54 -20.52
CA LYS A 771 -8.11 -11.84 -20.34
C LYS A 771 -8.82 -12.56 -19.19
N PRO A 772 -9.35 -13.79 -19.39
CA PRO A 772 -10.03 -14.51 -18.33
C PRO A 772 -9.07 -14.75 -17.17
N ALA A 773 -9.55 -14.57 -15.95
CA ALA A 773 -8.73 -14.87 -14.77
C ALA A 773 -8.41 -16.37 -14.75
N ALA A 774 -7.18 -16.74 -14.38
CA ALA A 774 -6.75 -18.13 -14.29
C ALA A 774 -7.68 -18.99 -13.41
N ALA A 775 -8.24 -18.40 -12.34
CA ALA A 775 -9.24 -19.07 -11.50
C ALA A 775 -10.54 -19.45 -12.25
N MET A 776 -10.98 -18.63 -13.22
CA MET A 776 -12.16 -18.96 -14.04
C MET A 776 -11.86 -20.10 -15.01
N GLN A 777 -10.69 -20.09 -15.62
CA GLN A 777 -10.21 -21.14 -16.53
C GLN A 777 -10.09 -22.47 -15.78
N TYR A 778 -9.50 -22.44 -14.59
CA TYR A 778 -9.40 -23.58 -13.69
C TYR A 778 -10.79 -24.13 -13.32
N GLY A 779 -11.70 -23.26 -12.89
CA GLY A 779 -13.07 -23.66 -12.55
C GLY A 779 -13.78 -24.35 -13.72
N ALA A 780 -13.68 -23.79 -14.92
CA ALA A 780 -14.27 -24.38 -16.13
C ALA A 780 -13.72 -25.78 -16.43
N ALA A 781 -12.43 -26.04 -16.26
CA ALA A 781 -11.83 -27.37 -16.43
C ALA A 781 -12.39 -28.37 -15.40
N ILE A 782 -12.49 -28.01 -14.13
CA ILE A 782 -13.08 -28.85 -13.07
C ILE A 782 -14.54 -29.21 -13.40
N HIS A 783 -15.37 -28.21 -13.74
CA HIS A 783 -16.80 -28.46 -14.07
C HIS A 783 -16.95 -29.45 -15.23
N ARG A 784 -16.12 -29.39 -16.29
CA ARG A 784 -16.15 -30.34 -17.39
C ARG A 784 -15.84 -31.80 -16.95
N VAL A 785 -14.88 -31.94 -16.02
CA VAL A 785 -14.53 -33.25 -15.45
C VAL A 785 -15.66 -33.80 -14.62
N LEU A 786 -16.25 -32.98 -13.72
CA LEU A 786 -17.37 -33.40 -12.88
C LEU A 786 -18.60 -33.76 -13.70
N LYS A 787 -18.90 -33.00 -14.77
CA LYS A 787 -19.93 -33.38 -15.74
C LYS A 787 -19.64 -34.73 -16.32
N THR A 788 -18.43 -34.97 -16.84
CA THR A 788 -18.04 -36.25 -17.46
C THR A 788 -18.17 -37.43 -16.48
N TYR A 789 -17.81 -37.20 -15.20
CA TYR A 789 -17.98 -38.21 -14.16
C TYR A 789 -19.45 -38.60 -13.98
N PHE A 790 -20.34 -37.62 -13.72
CA PHE A 790 -21.75 -37.90 -13.46
C PHE A 790 -22.50 -38.45 -14.69
N ASP A 791 -22.16 -37.99 -15.90
CA ASP A 791 -22.67 -38.56 -17.14
C ASP A 791 -22.28 -40.05 -17.24
N SER A 792 -21.04 -40.41 -16.86
CA SER A 792 -20.57 -41.81 -16.90
C SER A 792 -21.25 -42.69 -15.82
N VAL A 793 -21.57 -42.09 -14.64
CA VAL A 793 -22.33 -42.76 -13.58
C VAL A 793 -23.76 -43.02 -14.05
N THR A 794 -24.42 -42.03 -14.65
CA THR A 794 -25.79 -42.17 -15.18
C THR A 794 -25.88 -43.25 -16.27
N LEU A 795 -24.84 -43.40 -17.08
CA LEU A 795 -24.74 -44.43 -18.10
C LEU A 795 -24.35 -45.82 -17.56
N GLY A 796 -24.18 -45.98 -16.25
CA GLY A 796 -23.76 -47.22 -15.60
C GLY A 796 -22.34 -47.70 -15.92
N ARG A 797 -21.49 -46.78 -16.40
CA ARG A 797 -20.08 -47.03 -16.74
C ARG A 797 -19.18 -45.95 -16.16
N PRO A 798 -19.04 -45.87 -14.84
CA PRO A 798 -18.29 -44.82 -14.17
C PRO A 798 -16.82 -44.85 -14.60
N LYS A 799 -16.28 -43.70 -14.99
CA LYS A 799 -14.86 -43.52 -15.34
C LYS A 799 -13.98 -43.69 -14.11
N THR A 800 -12.75 -44.17 -14.35
CA THR A 800 -11.74 -44.29 -13.29
C THR A 800 -11.19 -42.90 -12.88
N ASP A 801 -10.56 -42.83 -11.72
CA ASP A 801 -9.94 -41.59 -11.25
C ASP A 801 -8.83 -41.12 -12.19
N ASP A 802 -8.02 -42.05 -12.69
CA ASP A 802 -6.91 -41.72 -13.61
C ASP A 802 -7.44 -41.14 -14.94
N GLU A 803 -8.53 -41.75 -15.51
CA GLU A 803 -9.15 -41.20 -16.71
C GLU A 803 -9.67 -39.75 -16.52
N LEU A 804 -10.23 -39.45 -15.33
CA LEU A 804 -10.75 -38.12 -14.99
C LEU A 804 -9.64 -37.11 -14.72
N ILE A 805 -8.58 -37.53 -14.05
CA ILE A 805 -7.39 -36.69 -13.80
C ILE A 805 -6.67 -36.40 -15.14
N ASP A 806 -6.53 -37.37 -16.04
CA ASP A 806 -5.94 -37.12 -17.34
C ASP A 806 -6.82 -36.21 -18.23
N LEU A 807 -8.13 -36.31 -18.11
CA LEU A 807 -9.05 -35.35 -18.73
C LEU A 807 -8.82 -33.95 -18.19
N PHE A 808 -8.74 -33.81 -16.87
CA PHE A 808 -8.49 -32.52 -16.21
C PHE A 808 -7.18 -31.88 -16.69
N ARG A 809 -6.08 -32.64 -16.72
CA ARG A 809 -4.78 -32.17 -17.20
C ARG A 809 -4.83 -31.62 -18.61
N ARG A 810 -5.48 -32.38 -19.52
CA ARG A 810 -5.65 -31.97 -20.92
C ARG A 810 -6.48 -30.71 -21.05
N ASP A 811 -7.60 -30.64 -20.34
CA ASP A 811 -8.50 -29.47 -20.36
C ASP A 811 -7.84 -28.22 -19.81
N LEU A 812 -7.14 -28.33 -18.66
CA LEU A 812 -6.42 -27.22 -18.07
C LEU A 812 -5.28 -26.71 -18.97
N ALA A 813 -4.56 -27.62 -19.65
CA ALA A 813 -3.51 -27.23 -20.58
C ALA A 813 -4.07 -26.47 -21.80
N MET A 814 -5.30 -26.81 -22.26
CA MET A 814 -5.97 -26.11 -23.37
C MET A 814 -6.40 -24.67 -22.99
N GLU A 815 -6.62 -24.38 -21.73
CA GLU A 815 -7.04 -23.06 -21.27
C GLU A 815 -5.92 -21.99 -21.39
N ARG A 816 -4.67 -22.38 -21.60
CA ARG A 816 -3.51 -21.49 -21.81
C ARG A 816 -3.37 -20.42 -20.73
N ILE A 817 -3.35 -20.83 -19.46
CA ILE A 817 -3.05 -19.93 -18.36
C ILE A 817 -1.68 -19.28 -18.60
N ILE A 818 -1.63 -17.95 -18.57
CA ILE A 818 -0.45 -17.18 -19.01
C ILE A 818 0.76 -17.43 -18.11
N GLU A 819 0.53 -17.57 -16.80
CA GLU A 819 1.61 -17.83 -15.85
C GLU A 819 1.78 -19.34 -15.62
N ALA A 820 2.89 -19.89 -16.11
CA ALA A 820 3.20 -21.32 -15.96
C ALA A 820 3.15 -21.80 -14.49
N TYR A 821 3.53 -20.95 -13.55
CA TYR A 821 3.40 -21.19 -12.13
C TYR A 821 1.92 -21.39 -11.68
N GLN A 822 1.00 -20.52 -12.12
CA GLN A 822 -0.41 -20.66 -11.78
C GLN A 822 -1.01 -21.92 -12.41
N GLN A 823 -0.59 -22.26 -13.63
CA GLN A 823 -1.04 -23.49 -14.30
C GLN A 823 -0.66 -24.74 -13.49
N GLU A 824 0.60 -24.83 -13.04
CA GLU A 824 1.05 -25.96 -12.21
C GLU A 824 0.35 -26.05 -10.87
N LEU A 825 0.20 -24.88 -10.21
CA LEU A 825 -0.51 -24.82 -8.94
C LEU A 825 -1.95 -25.28 -9.08
N TYR A 826 -2.68 -24.78 -10.10
CA TYR A 826 -4.04 -25.21 -10.37
C TYR A 826 -4.12 -26.68 -10.80
N GLU A 827 -3.11 -27.21 -11.49
CA GLU A 827 -3.05 -28.63 -11.79
C GLU A 827 -2.95 -29.46 -10.50
N GLN A 828 -2.01 -29.12 -9.61
CA GLN A 828 -1.83 -29.84 -8.34
C GLN A 828 -3.08 -29.73 -7.45
N GLN A 829 -3.60 -28.53 -7.28
CA GLN A 829 -4.80 -28.27 -6.47
C GLN A 829 -6.02 -29.01 -7.04
N GLY A 830 -6.21 -28.98 -8.35
CA GLY A 830 -7.33 -29.65 -9.01
C GLY A 830 -7.26 -31.17 -8.89
N ILE A 831 -6.07 -31.76 -9.02
CA ILE A 831 -5.88 -33.19 -8.80
C ILE A 831 -6.23 -33.58 -7.37
N ALA A 832 -5.77 -32.82 -6.38
CA ALA A 832 -6.09 -33.08 -4.96
C ALA A 832 -7.60 -32.96 -4.71
N GLN A 833 -8.23 -31.86 -5.12
CA GLN A 833 -9.68 -31.62 -4.96
C GLN A 833 -10.52 -32.70 -5.67
N LEU A 834 -10.13 -33.09 -6.89
CA LEU A 834 -10.84 -34.15 -7.61
C LEU A 834 -10.71 -35.52 -6.90
N ARG A 835 -9.53 -35.89 -6.39
CA ARG A 835 -9.34 -37.13 -5.65
C ARG A 835 -10.20 -37.18 -4.40
N ASP A 836 -10.19 -36.12 -3.61
CA ASP A 836 -10.97 -36.02 -2.37
C ASP A 836 -12.49 -36.09 -2.67
N PHE A 837 -12.93 -35.36 -3.70
CA PHE A 837 -14.32 -35.37 -4.12
C PHE A 837 -14.74 -36.75 -4.61
N LEU A 838 -13.96 -37.39 -5.49
CA LEU A 838 -14.25 -38.69 -6.08
C LEU A 838 -14.26 -39.80 -5.02
N ALA A 839 -13.33 -39.78 -4.08
CA ALA A 839 -13.31 -40.71 -2.95
C ALA A 839 -14.60 -40.60 -2.12
N SER A 840 -15.03 -39.39 -1.77
CA SER A 840 -16.27 -39.15 -1.03
C SER A 840 -17.51 -39.53 -1.83
N ALA A 841 -17.53 -39.17 -3.12
CA ALA A 841 -18.67 -39.48 -4.00
C ALA A 841 -18.86 -41.01 -4.24
N ARG A 842 -17.76 -41.80 -4.23
CA ARG A 842 -17.81 -43.25 -4.37
C ARG A 842 -18.11 -43.99 -3.09
N ALA A 843 -17.84 -43.36 -1.93
CA ALA A 843 -18.19 -43.94 -0.63
C ALA A 843 -19.70 -43.91 -0.35
N LEU A 844 -20.46 -43.12 -1.09
CA LEU A 844 -21.91 -42.98 -0.96
C LEU A 844 -22.62 -43.71 -2.12
N PRO A 845 -23.89 -44.14 -1.93
CA PRO A 845 -24.70 -44.61 -3.03
C PRO A 845 -24.76 -43.56 -4.14
N PRO A 846 -24.65 -43.96 -5.42
CA PRO A 846 -24.70 -43.02 -6.51
C PRO A 846 -26.01 -42.23 -6.52
N PRO A 847 -25.95 -40.91 -6.69
CA PRO A 847 -27.16 -40.10 -6.76
C PRO A 847 -27.97 -40.44 -8.03
N HIS A 848 -29.27 -40.31 -7.95
CA HIS A 848 -30.13 -40.40 -9.14
C HIS A 848 -30.08 -39.06 -9.88
N VAL A 849 -29.08 -38.91 -10.75
CA VAL A 849 -28.85 -37.69 -11.52
C VAL A 849 -29.90 -37.58 -12.64
N LEU A 850 -30.66 -36.49 -12.62
CA LEU A 850 -31.62 -36.16 -13.67
C LEU A 850 -30.98 -35.36 -14.80
N HIS A 851 -30.13 -34.38 -14.43
CA HIS A 851 -29.49 -33.50 -15.41
C HIS A 851 -28.08 -33.11 -14.95
N THR A 852 -27.16 -32.96 -15.94
CA THR A 852 -25.84 -32.36 -15.76
C THR A 852 -25.69 -31.19 -16.74
N GLU A 853 -25.09 -30.05 -16.28
CA GLU A 853 -24.86 -28.84 -17.08
C GLU A 853 -26.10 -28.39 -17.88
N GLN A 854 -27.27 -28.44 -17.22
CA GLN A 854 -28.54 -28.19 -17.87
C GLN A 854 -28.84 -26.74 -18.05
N SER A 855 -28.96 -26.28 -19.29
CA SER A 855 -29.31 -24.90 -19.62
C SER A 855 -30.81 -24.62 -19.40
N PHE A 856 -31.07 -23.40 -18.91
CA PHE A 856 -32.43 -22.91 -18.75
C PHE A 856 -32.60 -21.48 -19.26
N GLU A 857 -33.84 -21.14 -19.57
CA GLU A 857 -34.32 -19.80 -19.81
C GLU A 857 -35.69 -19.66 -19.15
N ILE A 858 -35.84 -18.66 -18.28
CA ILE A 858 -37.09 -18.29 -17.59
C ILE A 858 -37.38 -16.82 -17.83
N ARG A 859 -38.60 -16.36 -17.56
CA ARG A 859 -38.97 -14.95 -17.70
C ARG A 859 -39.20 -14.28 -16.36
N VAL A 860 -38.63 -13.10 -16.18
CA VAL A 860 -38.89 -12.19 -15.07
C VAL A 860 -39.33 -10.86 -15.68
N GLY A 861 -40.63 -10.63 -15.73
CA GLY A 861 -41.21 -9.54 -16.52
C GLY A 861 -40.86 -9.69 -18.02
N GLU A 862 -40.32 -8.66 -18.60
CA GLU A 862 -39.86 -8.67 -20.02
C GLU A 862 -38.44 -9.25 -20.20
N THR A 863 -37.71 -9.49 -19.10
CA THR A 863 -36.33 -9.97 -19.14
C THR A 863 -36.27 -11.49 -19.20
N ALA A 864 -35.59 -12.06 -20.20
CA ALA A 864 -35.20 -13.45 -20.22
C ALA A 864 -33.99 -13.67 -19.29
N VAL A 865 -34.14 -14.52 -18.28
CA VAL A 865 -33.07 -14.93 -17.40
C VAL A 865 -32.53 -16.28 -17.86
N VAL A 866 -31.23 -16.30 -18.18
CA VAL A 866 -30.55 -17.48 -18.69
C VAL A 866 -29.49 -17.98 -17.72
N GLY A 867 -29.32 -19.30 -17.69
CA GLY A 867 -28.30 -19.90 -16.84
C GLY A 867 -28.09 -21.38 -17.18
N ARG A 868 -27.17 -21.97 -16.45
CA ARG A 868 -26.85 -23.39 -16.56
C ARG A 868 -26.68 -23.96 -15.17
N ILE A 869 -27.37 -25.04 -14.85
CA ILE A 869 -27.32 -25.73 -13.57
C ILE A 869 -26.32 -26.87 -13.70
N ASP A 870 -25.34 -26.95 -12.78
CA ASP A 870 -24.29 -27.95 -12.85
C ASP A 870 -24.85 -29.38 -12.71
N ARG A 871 -25.71 -29.64 -11.71
CA ARG A 871 -26.33 -30.94 -11.50
C ARG A 871 -27.68 -30.85 -10.81
N ILE A 872 -28.62 -31.67 -11.21
CA ILE A 872 -29.94 -31.86 -10.58
C ILE A 872 -30.10 -33.36 -10.26
N ASP A 873 -30.29 -33.67 -8.99
CA ASP A 873 -30.49 -35.02 -8.47
C ASP A 873 -31.91 -35.21 -7.96
N GLN A 874 -32.52 -36.39 -8.22
CA GLN A 874 -33.77 -36.78 -7.60
C GLN A 874 -33.53 -37.37 -6.21
N ARG A 875 -34.27 -36.88 -5.25
CA ARG A 875 -34.23 -37.36 -3.86
C ARG A 875 -35.28 -38.47 -3.64
N PRO A 876 -35.14 -39.33 -2.59
CA PRO A 876 -36.05 -40.40 -2.29
C PRO A 876 -37.49 -39.94 -2.02
N ASP A 877 -37.69 -38.69 -1.58
CA ASP A 877 -38.98 -38.08 -1.34
C ASP A 877 -39.68 -37.53 -2.60
N GLY A 878 -39.03 -37.73 -3.78
CA GLY A 878 -39.53 -37.24 -5.06
C GLY A 878 -39.15 -35.79 -5.36
N SER A 879 -38.62 -35.03 -4.40
CA SER A 879 -38.12 -33.69 -4.61
C SER A 879 -36.74 -33.73 -5.34
N VAL A 880 -36.24 -32.57 -5.73
CA VAL A 880 -34.89 -32.46 -6.32
C VAL A 880 -33.90 -31.70 -5.45
N ALA A 881 -32.64 -32.12 -5.52
CA ALA A 881 -31.50 -31.38 -5.03
C ALA A 881 -30.75 -30.73 -6.21
N ILE A 882 -30.48 -29.44 -6.13
CA ILE A 882 -29.72 -28.69 -7.13
C ILE A 882 -28.34 -28.41 -6.58
N VAL A 883 -27.30 -28.85 -7.30
CA VAL A 883 -25.91 -28.72 -6.86
C VAL A 883 -25.16 -27.79 -7.80
N ASP A 884 -24.43 -26.87 -7.22
CA ASP A 884 -23.51 -25.95 -7.89
C ASP A 884 -22.12 -26.08 -7.25
N TYR A 885 -21.10 -26.33 -8.05
CA TYR A 885 -19.72 -26.57 -7.57
C TYR A 885 -18.93 -25.29 -7.45
N LYS A 886 -18.23 -25.12 -6.34
CA LYS A 886 -17.38 -23.97 -6.08
C LYS A 886 -15.92 -24.40 -5.94
N THR A 887 -15.08 -23.95 -6.87
CA THR A 887 -13.64 -24.28 -6.96
C THR A 887 -12.72 -23.27 -6.27
N GLY A 888 -13.25 -22.09 -5.88
CA GLY A 888 -12.54 -21.02 -5.21
C GLY A 888 -12.79 -21.00 -3.70
N LYS A 889 -12.68 -19.82 -3.08
CA LYS A 889 -12.96 -19.63 -1.65
C LYS A 889 -14.28 -20.29 -1.26
N ALA A 890 -14.24 -21.10 -0.21
CA ALA A 890 -15.42 -21.76 0.32
C ALA A 890 -16.53 -20.75 0.63
N ARG A 891 -17.75 -21.08 0.23
CA ARG A 891 -18.98 -20.34 0.52
C ARG A 891 -19.54 -20.80 1.85
N ASP A 892 -19.90 -19.86 2.69
CA ASP A 892 -20.52 -20.15 3.98
C ASP A 892 -22.05 -20.21 3.88
N GLN A 893 -22.73 -20.40 5.00
CA GLN A 893 -24.20 -20.51 5.03
C GLN A 893 -24.87 -19.20 4.62
N GLU A 894 -24.32 -18.05 4.98
CA GLU A 894 -24.86 -16.73 4.61
C GLU A 894 -24.73 -16.50 3.09
N ASP A 895 -23.58 -16.84 2.50
CA ASP A 895 -23.37 -16.83 1.05
C ASP A 895 -24.42 -17.70 0.31
N ALA A 896 -24.72 -18.88 0.83
CA ALA A 896 -25.69 -19.79 0.22
C ALA A 896 -27.13 -19.27 0.37
N ASP A 897 -27.49 -18.75 1.55
CA ASP A 897 -28.83 -18.24 1.87
C ASP A 897 -29.18 -16.98 1.06
N GLU A 898 -28.19 -16.12 0.78
CA GLU A 898 -28.35 -14.86 0.02
C GLU A 898 -28.10 -15.02 -1.50
N SER A 899 -27.70 -16.19 -1.97
CA SER A 899 -27.32 -16.42 -3.38
C SER A 899 -28.46 -16.17 -4.35
N LEU A 900 -28.28 -15.19 -5.25
CA LEU A 900 -29.17 -14.97 -6.40
C LEU A 900 -29.12 -16.17 -7.35
N GLN A 901 -27.95 -16.75 -7.59
CA GLN A 901 -27.74 -17.87 -8.49
C GLN A 901 -28.60 -19.08 -8.08
N LEU A 902 -28.52 -19.50 -6.80
CA LEU A 902 -29.31 -20.63 -6.29
C LEU A 902 -30.82 -20.33 -6.30
N SER A 903 -31.21 -19.10 -6.04
CA SER A 903 -32.62 -18.69 -6.12
C SER A 903 -33.18 -18.77 -7.53
N LEU A 904 -32.40 -18.34 -8.55
CA LEU A 904 -32.79 -18.45 -9.95
C LEU A 904 -32.81 -19.91 -10.44
N TYR A 905 -31.94 -20.78 -9.91
CA TYR A 905 -31.97 -22.20 -10.17
C TYR A 905 -33.24 -22.87 -9.63
N ALA A 906 -33.66 -22.48 -8.41
CA ALA A 906 -34.92 -22.96 -7.83
C ALA A 906 -36.13 -22.53 -8.67
N ILE A 907 -36.19 -21.26 -9.08
CA ILE A 907 -37.23 -20.74 -9.96
C ILE A 907 -37.25 -21.51 -11.30
N ALA A 908 -36.11 -21.74 -11.91
CA ALA A 908 -35.99 -22.45 -13.17
C ALA A 908 -36.44 -23.90 -13.04
N ALA A 909 -36.10 -24.57 -11.94
CA ALA A 909 -36.52 -25.94 -11.68
C ALA A 909 -38.05 -26.08 -11.54
N GLN A 910 -38.69 -25.15 -10.86
CA GLN A 910 -40.14 -25.09 -10.69
C GLN A 910 -40.85 -24.75 -12.00
N GLU A 911 -40.43 -23.72 -12.71
CA GLU A 911 -41.16 -23.21 -13.88
C GLU A 911 -40.94 -24.06 -15.15
N LYS A 912 -39.72 -24.52 -15.36
CA LYS A 912 -39.35 -25.20 -16.61
C LYS A 912 -39.64 -26.71 -16.58
N TRP A 913 -39.40 -27.31 -15.41
CA TRP A 913 -39.51 -28.77 -15.26
C TRP A 913 -40.55 -29.21 -14.26
N ALA A 914 -41.25 -28.28 -13.61
CA ALA A 914 -42.25 -28.57 -12.58
C ALA A 914 -41.69 -29.38 -11.39
N TYR A 915 -40.42 -29.22 -11.05
CA TYR A 915 -39.76 -29.93 -9.97
C TYR A 915 -40.04 -29.24 -8.63
N THR A 916 -40.30 -30.05 -7.58
CA THR A 916 -40.30 -29.59 -6.21
C THR A 916 -38.87 -29.55 -5.69
N VAL A 917 -38.32 -28.37 -5.41
CA VAL A 917 -36.93 -28.22 -4.95
C VAL A 917 -36.85 -28.45 -3.44
N GLY A 918 -36.22 -29.55 -3.04
CA GLY A 918 -36.01 -29.95 -1.65
C GLY A 918 -34.71 -29.47 -1.05
N ALA A 919 -33.69 -29.18 -1.88
CA ALA A 919 -32.39 -28.67 -1.45
C ALA A 919 -31.68 -27.88 -2.56
N LEU A 920 -30.95 -26.84 -2.16
CA LEU A 920 -30.02 -26.07 -2.98
C LEU A 920 -28.64 -26.18 -2.33
N ILE A 921 -27.62 -26.55 -3.08
CA ILE A 921 -26.33 -26.96 -2.53
C ILE A 921 -25.20 -26.21 -3.22
N PHE A 922 -24.38 -25.44 -2.47
CA PHE A 922 -23.04 -25.12 -2.87
C PHE A 922 -22.12 -26.24 -2.40
N HIS A 923 -21.47 -26.95 -3.32
CA HIS A 923 -20.44 -27.91 -2.98
C HIS A 923 -19.08 -27.28 -3.09
N ASN A 924 -18.49 -26.93 -1.94
CA ASN A 924 -17.15 -26.34 -1.85
C ASN A 924 -16.09 -27.40 -2.09
N LEU A 925 -15.44 -27.41 -3.24
CA LEU A 925 -14.46 -28.45 -3.60
C LEU A 925 -13.12 -28.30 -2.85
N GLU A 926 -12.81 -27.11 -2.38
CA GLU A 926 -11.57 -26.86 -1.60
C GLU A 926 -11.56 -27.61 -0.27
N GLU A 927 -12.70 -27.67 0.40
CA GLU A 927 -12.88 -28.35 1.70
C GLU A 927 -13.68 -29.64 1.55
N ASN A 928 -14.16 -29.94 0.33
CA ASN A 928 -15.06 -31.04 -0.01
C ASN A 928 -16.31 -31.09 0.89
N VAL A 929 -16.89 -29.92 1.21
CA VAL A 929 -18.04 -29.79 2.11
C VAL A 929 -19.24 -29.17 1.38
N PRO A 930 -20.44 -29.81 1.43
CA PRO A 930 -21.66 -29.22 0.91
C PRO A 930 -22.27 -28.24 1.92
N VAL A 931 -22.67 -27.06 1.44
CA VAL A 931 -23.49 -26.08 2.18
C VAL A 931 -24.89 -26.11 1.61
N ILE A 932 -25.85 -26.49 2.45
CA ILE A 932 -27.22 -26.78 2.02
C ILE A 932 -28.14 -25.65 2.48
N THR A 933 -28.98 -25.18 1.57
CA THR A 933 -30.02 -24.18 1.85
C THR A 933 -31.34 -24.53 1.13
N THR A 934 -32.39 -23.82 1.47
CA THR A 934 -33.72 -23.89 0.82
C THR A 934 -34.19 -22.46 0.50
N ARG A 935 -35.28 -22.35 -0.25
CA ARG A 935 -35.93 -21.05 -0.52
C ARG A 935 -37.42 -21.11 -0.21
N ASN A 936 -37.88 -20.09 0.45
CA ASN A 936 -39.30 -19.83 0.58
C ASN A 936 -39.80 -18.86 -0.52
N GLU A 937 -41.10 -18.70 -0.65
CA GLU A 937 -41.74 -17.86 -1.68
C GLU A 937 -41.25 -16.39 -1.60
N ALA A 938 -41.05 -15.85 -0.38
CA ALA A 938 -40.59 -14.48 -0.21
C ALA A 938 -39.15 -14.27 -0.75
N GLN A 939 -38.24 -15.25 -0.58
CA GLN A 939 -36.91 -15.23 -1.10
C GLN A 939 -36.86 -15.36 -2.63
N LEU A 940 -37.75 -16.21 -3.20
CA LEU A 940 -37.88 -16.33 -4.66
C LEU A 940 -38.43 -15.04 -5.27
N LEU A 941 -39.42 -14.39 -4.61
CA LEU A 941 -39.93 -13.09 -5.03
C LEU A 941 -38.83 -11.99 -4.94
N ALA A 942 -38.05 -11.98 -3.88
CA ALA A 942 -36.92 -11.06 -3.73
C ALA A 942 -35.88 -11.22 -4.85
N ALA A 943 -35.55 -12.45 -5.25
CA ALA A 943 -34.69 -12.75 -6.38
C ALA A 943 -35.22 -12.19 -7.71
N ARG A 944 -36.54 -12.36 -7.96
CA ARG A 944 -37.21 -11.77 -9.14
C ARG A 944 -37.12 -10.24 -9.13
N ASN A 945 -37.37 -9.62 -7.96
CA ASN A 945 -37.31 -8.19 -7.78
C ASN A 945 -35.88 -7.65 -8.03
N ARG A 946 -34.84 -8.36 -7.60
CA ARG A 946 -33.44 -7.99 -7.89
C ARG A 946 -33.17 -7.98 -9.40
N VAL A 947 -33.59 -9.02 -10.12
CA VAL A 947 -33.45 -9.09 -11.58
C VAL A 947 -34.21 -7.93 -12.25
N ALA A 948 -35.44 -7.67 -11.85
CA ALA A 948 -36.27 -6.60 -12.39
C ALA A 948 -35.65 -5.21 -12.12
N ALA A 949 -35.11 -4.97 -10.94
CA ALA A 949 -34.42 -3.75 -10.57
C ALA A 949 -33.15 -3.53 -11.42
N ALA A 950 -32.34 -4.59 -11.60
CA ALA A 950 -31.16 -4.53 -12.45
C ALA A 950 -31.53 -4.24 -13.92
N ALA A 951 -32.53 -4.95 -14.44
CA ALA A 951 -33.04 -4.71 -15.81
C ALA A 951 -33.54 -3.28 -16.01
N SER A 952 -34.33 -2.76 -15.05
CA SER A 952 -34.80 -1.37 -15.07
C SER A 952 -33.65 -0.35 -15.00
N GLY A 953 -32.65 -0.59 -14.15
CA GLY A 953 -31.49 0.28 -14.06
C GLY A 953 -30.64 0.28 -15.33
N ILE A 954 -30.48 -0.87 -15.98
CA ILE A 954 -29.79 -1.04 -17.26
C ILE A 954 -30.56 -0.32 -18.38
N ALA A 955 -31.88 -0.47 -18.42
CA ALA A 955 -32.76 0.21 -19.38
C ALA A 955 -32.73 1.73 -19.21
N ALA A 956 -32.65 2.21 -17.97
CA ALA A 956 -32.52 3.62 -17.63
C ALA A 956 -31.11 4.21 -17.89
N GLY A 957 -30.15 3.40 -18.36
CA GLY A 957 -28.78 3.87 -18.64
C GLY A 957 -27.93 4.16 -17.39
N ASN A 958 -28.24 3.58 -16.22
CA ASN A 958 -27.51 3.82 -14.98
C ASN A 958 -26.29 2.88 -14.87
N PHE A 959 -25.14 3.36 -15.36
CA PHE A 959 -23.88 2.61 -15.37
C PHE A 959 -22.78 3.23 -14.51
N LYS A 960 -23.11 3.78 -13.35
CA LYS A 960 -22.13 4.37 -12.44
C LYS A 960 -21.10 3.35 -11.98
N ALA A 961 -19.83 3.76 -12.01
CA ALA A 961 -18.77 3.00 -11.38
C ALA A 961 -18.96 2.99 -9.85
N LYS A 962 -18.79 1.83 -9.23
CA LYS A 962 -18.80 1.67 -7.78
C LYS A 962 -17.43 1.21 -7.33
N THR A 963 -16.82 1.93 -6.38
CA THR A 963 -15.50 1.57 -5.84
C THR A 963 -15.63 0.60 -4.68
N GLY A 964 -14.73 -0.39 -4.61
CA GLY A 964 -14.68 -1.39 -3.53
C GLY A 964 -13.46 -2.30 -3.67
N LYS A 965 -13.37 -3.33 -2.84
CA LYS A 965 -12.29 -4.34 -2.89
C LYS A 965 -12.17 -5.04 -4.25
N HIS A 966 -13.27 -5.18 -4.99
CA HIS A 966 -13.28 -5.76 -6.33
C HIS A 966 -12.47 -4.95 -7.36
N CYS A 967 -12.19 -3.67 -7.10
CA CYS A 967 -11.40 -2.84 -8.00
C CYS A 967 -9.94 -3.28 -8.11
N ASP A 968 -9.42 -3.98 -7.11
CA ASP A 968 -8.03 -4.44 -7.10
C ASP A 968 -7.81 -5.57 -8.12
N PHE A 969 -8.88 -6.29 -8.47
CA PHE A 969 -8.89 -7.37 -9.45
C PHE A 969 -9.66 -7.03 -10.73
N CYS A 970 -10.09 -5.77 -10.89
CA CYS A 970 -10.88 -5.36 -12.04
C CYS A 970 -9.99 -5.24 -13.28
N PRO A 971 -10.28 -5.97 -14.38
CA PRO A 971 -9.47 -5.94 -15.60
C PRO A 971 -9.51 -4.59 -16.30
N TYR A 972 -10.53 -3.78 -16.01
CA TYR A 972 -10.72 -2.44 -16.60
C TYR A 972 -10.27 -1.30 -15.67
N ARG A 973 -9.49 -1.60 -14.62
CA ARG A 973 -9.02 -0.59 -13.66
C ARG A 973 -8.31 0.60 -14.34
N SER A 974 -7.51 0.33 -15.38
CA SER A 974 -6.77 1.36 -16.12
C SER A 974 -7.66 2.32 -16.89
N LEU A 975 -8.90 1.91 -17.18
CA LEU A 975 -9.90 2.73 -17.87
C LEU A 975 -10.85 3.45 -16.89
N CYS A 976 -10.97 2.98 -15.63
CA CYS A 976 -11.99 3.43 -14.69
C CYS A 976 -11.78 4.91 -14.29
N PRO A 977 -12.78 5.81 -14.49
CA PRO A 977 -12.68 7.20 -14.09
C PRO A 977 -12.56 7.39 -12.57
N GLU A 978 -13.26 6.55 -11.76
CA GLU A 978 -13.21 6.61 -10.30
C GLU A 978 -11.83 6.22 -9.71
N LYS A 979 -10.96 5.59 -10.50
CA LYS A 979 -9.59 5.28 -10.13
C LYS A 979 -8.58 6.23 -10.75
N GLU A 980 -9.03 7.18 -11.56
CA GLU A 980 -8.19 8.21 -12.16
C GLU A 980 -7.92 9.33 -11.16
N LYS A 981 -6.66 9.62 -10.91
CA LYS A 981 -6.23 10.69 -10.00
C LYS A 981 -5.93 11.95 -10.81
N ARG A 982 -6.86 12.88 -10.84
CA ARG A 982 -6.66 14.18 -11.48
C ARG A 982 -5.98 15.14 -10.52
N ILE A 983 -4.88 15.73 -10.96
CA ILE A 983 -4.14 16.73 -10.20
C ILE A 983 -4.35 18.08 -10.88
N PRO A 984 -4.87 19.08 -10.17
CA PRO A 984 -5.01 20.41 -10.74
C PRO A 984 -3.62 21.04 -10.96
N HIS A 985 -3.41 21.60 -12.15
CA HIS A 985 -2.19 22.32 -12.51
C HIS A 985 -2.41 23.83 -12.41
N ARG A 986 -1.37 24.59 -12.02
CA ARG A 986 -1.37 26.03 -12.18
C ARG A 986 -1.35 26.35 -13.67
N VAL A 987 -2.41 26.94 -14.20
CA VAL A 987 -2.39 27.52 -15.53
C VAL A 987 -1.47 28.75 -15.49
N LYS A 988 -0.33 28.69 -16.16
CA LYS A 988 0.40 29.93 -16.46
C LYS A 988 -0.57 30.82 -17.25
N SER A 989 -0.96 31.94 -16.67
CA SER A 989 -1.69 32.97 -17.41
C SER A 989 -0.78 33.44 -18.54
N GLY A 990 -0.96 32.83 -19.71
CA GLY A 990 -0.35 33.28 -20.96
C GLY A 990 -1.13 34.45 -21.46
N VAL A 991 -0.71 35.66 -21.13
CA VAL A 991 -1.04 36.84 -21.94
C VAL A 991 0.15 37.78 -21.89
N GLU A 992 0.98 37.70 -22.87
CA GLU A 992 1.55 38.88 -23.51
C GLU A 992 1.36 38.73 -25.00
N SER A 993 0.14 39.07 -25.44
CA SER A 993 -0.07 39.48 -26.84
C SER A 993 0.40 40.92 -26.98
N GLY A 994 1.66 41.10 -27.30
CA GLY A 994 2.17 42.37 -27.80
C GLY A 994 1.48 42.71 -29.11
N GLY A 995 0.37 43.44 -29.01
CA GLY A 995 -0.26 44.10 -30.16
C GLY A 995 0.58 45.30 -30.56
N THR A 996 1.44 45.14 -31.56
CA THR A 996 1.95 46.26 -32.35
C THR A 996 0.80 46.79 -33.18
N ARG A 997 0.32 48.02 -32.91
CA ARG A 997 -0.51 48.81 -33.80
C ARG A 997 0.37 49.22 -34.97
N PRO A 998 -0.11 49.10 -36.23
CA PRO A 998 0.51 49.80 -37.38
C PRO A 998 0.06 51.24 -37.42
N ASN A 999 1.04 52.14 -37.62
CA ASN A 999 0.77 53.43 -38.18
C ASN A 999 0.32 53.35 -39.64
#